data_ce6443d1500f73f4ebc1dc6059e645f9
#
_entry.id   ce6443d1500f73f4ebc1dc6059e645f9
#
_cell.length_a   1.000
_cell.length_b   1.000
_cell.length_c   1.000
_cell.angle_alpha   90.00
_cell.angle_beta   90.00
_cell.angle_gamma   90.00
#
_symmetry.space_group_name_H-M   'P 1'
#
loop_
_entity.id
_entity.type
_entity.pdbx_description
1 polymer ?
#
loop_
_entity_poly.entity_id
_entity_poly.type
_entity_poly.pdbx_seq_one_letter_code
_entity_poly.pdbx_strand_id
1 'polypeptide(L)'
;MRAALIAGLALALAPDVARAERLARGVSQPGASLASEDHAEAAATNPAGLGFGGDFDLTLTAMDAARDRSGEGLAAHFALGLLDPWHTALGVELLEAPGRQTAEPVKVTWANSVRFSDRFALGLAWHTFAADADPALRSLSTLDLGVSLRPWRALSLGVVATDVATPLVQGAPLPRGWEFGLALRPWTDRVTLGGVARVVERGHEAASLGARLEAALWGGLGLEGRWDTQPDGADRRHQFIFGLTQQLGGPVNVGLYGYRPDMPGTPSAWGLGARVRASSQPEAEPRRTHRTPRVLEVVLQGSMAELAPGSLFSSTPKAPFLQALELLRRAELDPGVDAVLLALVDPGFGWAQAQELRRRVEAVRRAGKVVYAWTAVGDTRAYFVASAAEKVFTAPSGGLLVTGVKAELTYLRPLLDRLGAQPEFIAVGAYKSAPEMFTHAGPTEPAREAENALLDGIYAQLIDGIARSRGQTPEVVRAWIDDAPHDAQRARASGLVDAVIQYDEFEGEFERRFGQRAAFIQPDALESRTSGRWGARPQIAVLFAVGTITDGESVSNPFTGSLSTGADTFLKAARALREDDSVKAVVLRIDSPGGSVTASDAMWRELTLLAKDKPLIVSMGDVAASGGYYIAVPGAEIFAEANTITGSIGVFTGKADLSGLLRWIGVHTETFVRGARADLLTLSRSWTDDEVAALRASMEALYGLFLDRVTASRPRLPRATLEQVAQGRVWTGADARAHGLVDREAGLAEAIERATELARLDRDDIAIKVAPTGSGLSALPRSPVLSRLVEALSQGQASALATHLPAPLRQMLDLPLAHFQAGEPLVMLPFVFSP
;
A
#
# COMPACT_ATOMS: atom_id res chain seq x y z
N MET A 1 -60.59 -29.95 -31.97
CA MET A 1 -60.32 -28.71 -32.70
C MET A 1 -59.51 -27.69 -31.90
N ARG A 2 -59.84 -27.35 -30.65
CA ARG A 2 -59.02 -26.35 -29.86
C ARG A 2 -57.58 -26.78 -29.60
N ALA A 3 -57.32 -28.07 -29.29
CA ALA A 3 -55.98 -28.58 -29.08
C ALA A 3 -55.11 -28.61 -30.36
N ALA A 4 -55.71 -28.89 -31.51
CA ALA A 4 -55.00 -28.87 -32.81
C ALA A 4 -54.72 -27.46 -33.28
N LEU A 5 -55.57 -26.47 -32.93
CA LEU A 5 -55.34 -25.05 -33.22
C LEU A 5 -54.21 -24.48 -32.33
N ILE A 6 -54.18 -24.89 -31.07
CA ILE A 6 -53.12 -24.48 -30.14
C ILE A 6 -51.78 -25.11 -30.53
N ALA A 7 -51.76 -26.38 -30.95
CA ALA A 7 -50.57 -27.05 -31.45
C ALA A 7 -50.09 -26.46 -32.79
N GLY A 8 -51.03 -26.10 -33.69
CA GLY A 8 -50.70 -25.43 -34.96
C GLY A 8 -50.15 -24.01 -34.77
N LEU A 9 -50.71 -23.25 -33.82
CA LEU A 9 -50.17 -21.91 -33.47
C LEU A 9 -48.80 -22.01 -32.79
N ALA A 10 -48.63 -23.00 -31.91
CA ALA A 10 -47.32 -23.23 -31.24
C ALA A 10 -46.23 -23.67 -32.26
N LEU A 11 -46.56 -24.46 -33.28
CA LEU A 11 -45.61 -24.81 -34.35
C LEU A 11 -45.28 -23.63 -35.28
N ALA A 12 -46.23 -22.71 -35.50
CA ALA A 12 -46.00 -21.53 -36.35
C ALA A 12 -45.19 -20.42 -35.68
N LEU A 13 -45.21 -20.36 -34.34
CA LEU A 13 -44.50 -19.35 -33.56
C LEU A 13 -43.09 -19.81 -33.10
N ALA A 14 -42.79 -21.11 -33.19
CA ALA A 14 -41.52 -21.69 -32.77
C ALA A 14 -40.30 -21.11 -33.51
N PRO A 15 -40.33 -20.81 -34.82
CA PRO A 15 -39.19 -20.20 -35.52
C PRO A 15 -38.90 -18.79 -35.07
N ASP A 16 -39.90 -17.99 -34.71
CA ASP A 16 -39.71 -16.57 -34.33
C ASP A 16 -39.17 -16.47 -32.90
N VAL A 17 -39.61 -17.35 -31.97
CA VAL A 17 -39.05 -17.44 -30.61
C VAL A 17 -37.59 -17.89 -30.65
N ALA A 18 -37.26 -18.93 -31.42
CA ALA A 18 -35.89 -19.41 -31.59
C ALA A 18 -34.98 -18.37 -32.26
N ARG A 19 -35.51 -17.55 -33.14
CA ARG A 19 -34.82 -16.43 -33.76
C ARG A 19 -34.58 -15.30 -32.76
N ALA A 20 -35.61 -14.91 -32.00
CA ALA A 20 -35.46 -13.88 -30.96
C ALA A 20 -34.46 -14.31 -29.89
N GLU A 21 -34.45 -15.59 -29.48
CA GLU A 21 -33.46 -16.13 -28.54
C GLU A 21 -32.02 -16.01 -29.08
N ARG A 22 -31.80 -16.32 -30.38
CA ARG A 22 -30.49 -16.17 -31.02
C ARG A 22 -30.02 -14.72 -31.08
N LEU A 23 -30.89 -13.80 -31.46
CA LEU A 23 -30.56 -12.36 -31.54
C LEU A 23 -30.42 -11.72 -30.16
N ALA A 24 -31.14 -12.21 -29.16
CA ALA A 24 -31.01 -11.75 -27.78
C ALA A 24 -29.61 -11.96 -27.22
N ARG A 25 -28.86 -12.95 -27.73
CA ARG A 25 -27.46 -13.21 -27.32
C ARG A 25 -26.49 -12.10 -27.78
N GLY A 26 -26.85 -11.32 -28.80
CA GLY A 26 -26.02 -10.24 -29.30
C GLY A 26 -24.85 -10.70 -30.18
N VAL A 27 -23.89 -9.79 -30.38
CA VAL A 27 -22.66 -10.05 -31.15
C VAL A 27 -21.78 -11.04 -30.39
N SER A 28 -21.21 -12.02 -31.10
CA SER A 28 -20.29 -12.97 -30.50
C SER A 28 -19.04 -12.26 -29.93
N GLN A 29 -18.82 -12.44 -28.65
CA GLN A 29 -17.63 -11.92 -27.96
C GLN A 29 -16.55 -13.01 -27.94
N PRO A 30 -15.48 -12.89 -28.76
CA PRO A 30 -14.57 -14.01 -29.02
C PRO A 30 -13.84 -14.54 -27.79
N GLY A 31 -13.31 -13.62 -26.98
CA GLY A 31 -12.54 -13.94 -25.77
C GLY A 31 -13.39 -14.07 -24.50
N ALA A 32 -14.67 -13.71 -24.54
CA ALA A 32 -15.46 -13.59 -23.32
C ALA A 32 -15.75 -14.97 -22.68
N SER A 33 -15.49 -15.05 -21.38
CA SER A 33 -15.73 -16.22 -20.53
C SER A 33 -16.72 -15.88 -19.44
N LEU A 34 -17.72 -16.75 -19.22
CA LEU A 34 -18.73 -16.56 -18.18
C LEU A 34 -18.14 -16.45 -16.76
N ALA A 35 -17.01 -17.07 -16.51
CA ALA A 35 -16.40 -17.16 -15.20
C ALA A 35 -15.12 -16.30 -15.03
N SER A 36 -14.48 -15.84 -16.11
CA SER A 36 -13.21 -15.10 -16.05
C SER A 36 -13.24 -13.74 -16.72
N GLU A 37 -14.36 -13.34 -17.35
CA GLU A 37 -14.47 -12.03 -17.98
C GLU A 37 -14.71 -10.94 -16.95
N ASP A 38 -13.77 -10.01 -16.84
CA ASP A 38 -13.79 -8.89 -15.90
C ASP A 38 -13.84 -7.52 -16.61
N HIS A 39 -13.83 -7.53 -17.94
CA HIS A 39 -13.85 -6.33 -18.80
C HIS A 39 -15.28 -5.88 -19.16
N ALA A 40 -15.41 -4.84 -19.98
CA ALA A 40 -16.69 -4.28 -20.38
C ALA A 40 -17.63 -5.31 -21.05
N GLU A 41 -17.07 -6.32 -21.71
CA GLU A 41 -17.82 -7.43 -22.35
C GLU A 41 -18.56 -8.32 -21.32
N ALA A 42 -18.19 -8.25 -20.02
CA ALA A 42 -18.94 -8.91 -18.96
C ALA A 42 -20.39 -8.43 -18.89
N ALA A 43 -20.70 -7.21 -19.31
CA ALA A 43 -22.09 -6.72 -19.45
C ALA A 43 -22.98 -7.60 -20.32
N ALA A 44 -22.38 -8.23 -21.34
CA ALA A 44 -23.09 -9.10 -22.28
C ALA A 44 -22.98 -10.59 -21.96
N THR A 45 -22.11 -10.99 -21.01
CA THR A 45 -21.83 -12.40 -20.68
C THR A 45 -22.25 -12.74 -19.25
N ASN A 46 -21.55 -12.17 -18.26
CA ASN A 46 -21.87 -12.28 -16.84
C ASN A 46 -21.70 -10.93 -16.17
N PRO A 47 -22.76 -10.18 -15.92
CA PRO A 47 -22.65 -8.82 -15.37
C PRO A 47 -21.94 -8.76 -14.01
N ALA A 48 -21.89 -9.86 -13.24
CA ALA A 48 -21.13 -9.91 -11.99
C ALA A 48 -19.62 -9.79 -12.20
N GLY A 49 -19.11 -10.16 -13.38
CA GLY A 49 -17.68 -10.01 -13.73
C GLY A 49 -17.18 -8.57 -13.67
N LEU A 50 -18.03 -7.59 -14.04
CA LEU A 50 -17.73 -6.16 -13.95
C LEU A 50 -17.22 -5.74 -12.56
N GLY A 51 -17.71 -6.39 -11.48
CA GLY A 51 -17.29 -6.10 -10.11
C GLY A 51 -15.82 -6.37 -9.82
N PHE A 52 -15.14 -7.14 -10.67
CA PHE A 52 -13.71 -7.41 -10.58
C PHE A 52 -12.91 -6.65 -11.62
N GLY A 53 -13.57 -5.85 -12.47
CA GLY A 53 -12.96 -5.01 -13.50
C GLY A 53 -12.18 -3.83 -12.92
N GLY A 54 -11.47 -3.13 -13.82
CA GLY A 54 -10.75 -1.90 -13.51
C GLY A 54 -11.65 -0.67 -13.42
N ASP A 55 -11.01 0.49 -13.20
CA ASP A 55 -11.72 1.78 -13.13
C ASP A 55 -12.36 2.18 -14.47
N PHE A 56 -11.79 1.68 -15.58
CA PHE A 56 -12.21 2.03 -16.93
C PHE A 56 -11.91 0.88 -17.89
N ASP A 57 -12.88 0.56 -18.76
CA ASP A 57 -12.71 -0.36 -19.89
C ASP A 57 -13.59 0.05 -21.06
N LEU A 58 -13.05 0.05 -22.28
CA LEU A 58 -13.75 0.25 -23.53
C LEU A 58 -13.37 -0.87 -24.50
N THR A 59 -14.33 -1.64 -24.95
CA THR A 59 -14.11 -2.71 -25.91
C THR A 59 -14.98 -2.49 -27.16
N LEU A 60 -14.35 -2.52 -28.32
CA LEU A 60 -14.99 -2.51 -29.63
C LEU A 60 -14.74 -3.86 -30.31
N THR A 61 -15.78 -4.53 -30.75
CA THR A 61 -15.73 -5.84 -31.40
C THR A 61 -16.48 -5.79 -32.73
N ALA A 62 -15.87 -6.31 -33.80
CA ALA A 62 -16.47 -6.50 -35.09
C ALA A 62 -16.38 -7.98 -35.45
N MET A 63 -17.49 -8.60 -35.82
CA MET A 63 -17.57 -10.02 -36.24
C MET A 63 -18.33 -10.13 -37.56
N ASP A 64 -17.69 -10.77 -38.52
CA ASP A 64 -18.27 -11.11 -39.85
C ASP A 64 -18.19 -12.64 -40.02
N ALA A 65 -19.30 -13.31 -39.91
CA ALA A 65 -19.41 -14.77 -40.04
C ALA A 65 -19.99 -15.16 -41.40
N ALA A 66 -19.22 -15.82 -42.20
CA ALA A 66 -19.40 -16.02 -43.61
C ALA A 66 -20.63 -16.84 -44.07
N ARG A 67 -21.67 -17.09 -43.35
CA ARG A 67 -22.95 -17.69 -43.86
C ARG A 67 -24.06 -17.90 -42.81
N ASP A 68 -23.75 -18.05 -41.55
CA ASP A 68 -24.78 -18.34 -40.54
C ASP A 68 -25.36 -17.08 -39.89
N ARG A 69 -24.69 -15.94 -40.01
CA ARG A 69 -25.10 -14.62 -39.52
C ARG A 69 -25.62 -14.56 -38.05
N SER A 70 -25.44 -15.59 -37.28
CA SER A 70 -25.74 -15.54 -35.85
C SER A 70 -24.49 -15.08 -35.08
N GLY A 71 -24.59 -13.94 -34.39
CA GLY A 71 -23.48 -13.34 -33.67
C GLY A 71 -22.56 -12.44 -34.49
N GLU A 72 -22.98 -12.12 -35.76
CA GLU A 72 -22.39 -11.11 -36.61
C GLU A 72 -22.79 -9.72 -36.20
N GLY A 73 -21.92 -8.73 -36.45
CA GLY A 73 -22.22 -7.33 -36.24
C GLY A 73 -21.08 -6.58 -35.56
N LEU A 74 -21.44 -5.40 -35.07
CA LEU A 74 -20.53 -4.50 -34.35
C LEU A 74 -21.02 -4.36 -32.91
N ALA A 75 -20.11 -4.43 -31.97
CA ALA A 75 -20.41 -4.19 -30.54
C ALA A 75 -19.44 -3.16 -29.95
N ALA A 76 -19.97 -2.28 -29.15
CA ALA A 76 -19.22 -1.36 -28.30
C ALA A 76 -19.67 -1.51 -26.86
N HIS A 77 -18.75 -1.84 -25.97
CA HIS A 77 -19.01 -1.95 -24.53
C HIS A 77 -18.09 -1.00 -23.77
N PHE A 78 -18.66 -0.27 -22.82
CA PHE A 78 -17.96 0.68 -21.98
C PHE A 78 -18.30 0.42 -20.52
N ALA A 79 -17.29 0.25 -19.67
CA ALA A 79 -17.46 0.02 -18.24
C ALA A 79 -16.68 1.05 -17.40
N LEU A 80 -17.25 1.40 -16.25
CA LEU A 80 -16.68 2.32 -15.27
C LEU A 80 -16.84 1.75 -13.86
N GLY A 81 -15.74 1.79 -13.09
CA GLY A 81 -15.76 1.70 -11.64
C GLY A 81 -16.19 3.05 -11.05
N LEU A 82 -17.48 3.24 -10.75
CA LEU A 82 -17.99 4.52 -10.25
C LEU A 82 -17.59 4.75 -8.80
N LEU A 83 -17.79 3.75 -7.96
CA LEU A 83 -17.54 3.78 -6.51
C LEU A 83 -17.24 2.35 -6.08
N ASP A 84 -16.10 2.07 -5.47
CA ASP A 84 -15.89 0.75 -4.87
C ASP A 84 -16.92 0.53 -3.74
N PRO A 85 -17.79 -0.49 -3.80
CA PRO A 85 -17.73 -1.71 -4.62
C PRO A 85 -18.59 -1.72 -5.90
N TRP A 86 -19.02 -0.61 -6.45
CA TRP A 86 -20.02 -0.53 -7.54
C TRP A 86 -19.38 -0.22 -8.91
N HIS A 87 -19.71 -1.07 -9.90
CA HIS A 87 -19.32 -0.92 -11.30
C HIS A 87 -20.56 -0.87 -12.19
N THR A 88 -20.49 -0.07 -13.25
CA THR A 88 -21.55 0.03 -14.26
C THR A 88 -20.99 -0.11 -15.66
N ALA A 89 -21.78 -0.61 -16.61
CA ALA A 89 -21.40 -0.70 -18.00
C ALA A 89 -22.58 -0.39 -18.92
N LEU A 90 -22.26 0.16 -20.11
CA LEU A 90 -23.17 0.38 -21.23
C LEU A 90 -22.63 -0.38 -22.44
N GLY A 91 -23.48 -1.17 -23.08
CA GLY A 91 -23.21 -1.88 -24.33
C GLY A 91 -24.16 -1.42 -25.44
N VAL A 92 -23.65 -1.27 -26.64
CA VAL A 92 -24.44 -1.03 -27.86
C VAL A 92 -23.97 -2.02 -28.91
N GLU A 93 -24.89 -2.82 -29.44
CA GLU A 93 -24.59 -3.87 -30.39
C GLU A 93 -25.48 -3.70 -31.63
N LEU A 94 -24.87 -3.57 -32.81
CA LEU A 94 -25.54 -3.57 -34.11
C LEU A 94 -25.53 -5.00 -34.64
N LEU A 95 -26.71 -5.64 -34.72
CA LEU A 95 -26.85 -7.05 -35.04
C LEU A 95 -27.20 -7.23 -36.53
N GLU A 96 -26.43 -8.03 -37.24
CA GLU A 96 -26.79 -8.37 -38.62
C GLU A 96 -27.88 -9.46 -38.64
N ALA A 97 -28.94 -9.19 -39.39
CA ALA A 97 -30.05 -10.11 -39.52
C ALA A 97 -30.01 -10.89 -40.85
N PRO A 98 -30.06 -12.24 -40.86
CA PRO A 98 -30.05 -13.03 -42.07
C PRO A 98 -31.22 -12.68 -43.04
N GLY A 99 -30.88 -12.32 -44.29
CA GLY A 99 -31.83 -12.28 -45.42
C GLY A 99 -32.69 -11.03 -45.62
N ARG A 100 -32.44 -9.90 -44.92
CA ARG A 100 -33.18 -8.64 -45.12
C ARG A 100 -32.26 -7.47 -45.45
N GLN A 101 -32.62 -6.65 -46.44
CA GLN A 101 -32.02 -5.36 -46.76
C GLN A 101 -32.59 -4.19 -45.91
N THR A 102 -33.14 -4.46 -44.74
CA THR A 102 -33.80 -3.48 -43.84
C THR A 102 -32.91 -3.22 -42.62
N ALA A 103 -33.15 -2.08 -41.92
CA ALA A 103 -32.40 -1.59 -40.79
C ALA A 103 -32.05 -2.69 -39.76
N GLU A 104 -30.77 -2.76 -39.43
CA GLU A 104 -30.22 -3.72 -38.50
C GLU A 104 -30.76 -3.49 -37.08
N PRO A 105 -31.12 -4.53 -36.35
CA PRO A 105 -31.54 -4.39 -34.95
C PRO A 105 -30.38 -3.91 -34.08
N VAL A 106 -30.68 -2.96 -33.19
CA VAL A 106 -29.73 -2.46 -32.20
C VAL A 106 -30.12 -3.02 -30.84
N LYS A 107 -29.17 -3.71 -30.18
CA LYS A 107 -29.29 -4.11 -28.77
C LYS A 107 -28.56 -3.11 -27.91
N VAL A 108 -29.23 -2.58 -26.87
CA VAL A 108 -28.63 -1.73 -25.84
C VAL A 108 -28.65 -2.49 -24.52
N THR A 109 -27.51 -2.55 -23.89
CA THR A 109 -27.32 -3.22 -22.60
C THR A 109 -26.88 -2.20 -21.56
N TRP A 110 -27.56 -2.18 -20.42
CA TRP A 110 -27.11 -1.47 -19.22
C TRP A 110 -26.89 -2.47 -18.12
N ALA A 111 -25.65 -2.57 -17.63
CA ALA A 111 -25.27 -3.51 -16.59
C ALA A 111 -24.73 -2.82 -15.35
N ASN A 112 -24.97 -3.42 -14.20
CA ASN A 112 -24.46 -2.99 -12.90
C ASN A 112 -23.95 -4.19 -12.13
N SER A 113 -22.87 -4.02 -11.41
CA SER A 113 -22.29 -5.02 -10.54
C SER A 113 -21.90 -4.44 -9.19
N VAL A 114 -22.09 -5.24 -8.14
CA VAL A 114 -21.64 -4.93 -6.77
C VAL A 114 -20.69 -6.03 -6.32
N ARG A 115 -19.47 -5.64 -5.98
CA ARG A 115 -18.44 -6.52 -5.41
C ARG A 115 -18.54 -6.50 -3.89
N PHE A 116 -18.94 -7.62 -3.30
CA PHE A 116 -19.01 -7.77 -1.83
C PHE A 116 -17.66 -8.13 -1.21
N SER A 117 -16.78 -8.77 -1.99
CA SER A 117 -15.41 -9.11 -1.60
C SER A 117 -14.60 -9.46 -2.86
N ASP A 118 -13.28 -9.63 -2.71
CA ASP A 118 -12.44 -10.11 -3.82
C ASP A 118 -12.78 -11.54 -4.29
N ARG A 119 -13.75 -12.19 -3.64
CA ARG A 119 -14.21 -13.55 -3.96
C ARG A 119 -15.63 -13.63 -4.47
N PHE A 120 -16.43 -12.58 -4.29
CA PHE A 120 -17.87 -12.64 -4.57
C PHE A 120 -18.42 -11.32 -5.10
N ALA A 121 -19.12 -11.41 -6.24
CA ALA A 121 -19.82 -10.30 -6.84
C ALA A 121 -21.19 -10.75 -7.37
N LEU A 122 -22.15 -9.81 -7.39
CA LEU A 122 -23.45 -9.94 -8.01
C LEU A 122 -23.59 -8.90 -9.12
N GLY A 123 -24.28 -9.26 -10.20
CA GLY A 123 -24.51 -8.38 -11.32
C GLY A 123 -25.91 -8.50 -11.89
N LEU A 124 -26.33 -7.43 -12.54
CA LEU A 124 -27.60 -7.33 -13.22
C LEU A 124 -27.37 -6.62 -14.54
N ALA A 125 -27.90 -7.16 -15.64
CA ALA A 125 -27.91 -6.53 -16.94
C ALA A 125 -29.34 -6.42 -17.48
N TRP A 126 -29.69 -5.22 -17.93
CA TRP A 126 -30.94 -4.96 -18.61
C TRP A 126 -30.63 -4.73 -20.10
N HIS A 127 -31.36 -5.46 -20.95
CA HIS A 127 -31.22 -5.40 -22.39
C HIS A 127 -32.49 -4.86 -23.01
N THR A 128 -32.39 -4.00 -24.01
CA THR A 128 -33.49 -3.51 -24.80
C THR A 128 -33.12 -3.49 -26.29
N PHE A 129 -34.10 -3.66 -27.18
CA PHE A 129 -33.85 -3.74 -28.60
C PHE A 129 -34.61 -2.60 -29.34
N ALA A 130 -33.91 -1.93 -30.20
CA ALA A 130 -34.48 -1.02 -31.20
C ALA A 130 -34.50 -1.74 -32.54
N ALA A 131 -35.67 -2.24 -32.96
CA ALA A 131 -35.83 -3.09 -34.15
C ALA A 131 -37.20 -2.88 -34.78
N ASP A 132 -37.46 -1.68 -35.30
CA ASP A 132 -38.77 -1.31 -35.84
C ASP A 132 -39.22 -2.20 -37.02
N ALA A 133 -38.30 -2.73 -37.79
CA ALA A 133 -38.54 -3.62 -38.91
C ALA A 133 -38.69 -5.09 -38.56
N ASP A 134 -38.38 -5.50 -37.31
CA ASP A 134 -38.47 -6.89 -36.84
C ASP A 134 -39.52 -7.05 -35.73
N PRO A 135 -40.68 -7.59 -36.02
CA PRO A 135 -41.77 -7.74 -35.08
C PRO A 135 -41.41 -8.64 -33.85
N ALA A 136 -40.40 -9.53 -33.99
CA ALA A 136 -39.97 -10.42 -32.92
C ALA A 136 -39.13 -9.69 -31.89
N LEU A 137 -38.46 -8.62 -32.26
CA LEU A 137 -37.58 -7.81 -31.43
C LEU A 137 -38.18 -6.47 -31.02
N ARG A 138 -39.26 -6.04 -31.67
CA ARG A 138 -39.93 -4.78 -31.38
C ARG A 138 -40.37 -4.73 -29.92
N SER A 139 -39.86 -3.78 -29.17
CA SER A 139 -40.14 -3.63 -27.71
C SER A 139 -39.68 -4.81 -26.83
N LEU A 140 -38.80 -5.71 -27.32
CA LEU A 140 -38.22 -6.75 -26.47
C LEU A 140 -37.33 -6.07 -25.44
N SER A 141 -37.58 -6.39 -24.19
CA SER A 141 -36.73 -5.97 -23.04
C SER A 141 -36.59 -7.14 -22.11
N THR A 142 -35.36 -7.43 -21.69
CA THR A 142 -35.07 -8.59 -20.85
C THR A 142 -34.04 -8.26 -19.80
N LEU A 143 -33.93 -9.13 -18.79
CA LEU A 143 -33.12 -8.95 -17.62
C LEU A 143 -32.29 -10.20 -17.37
N ASP A 144 -30.97 -10.02 -17.16
CA ASP A 144 -30.06 -11.08 -16.78
C ASP A 144 -29.52 -10.83 -15.36
N LEU A 145 -29.40 -11.92 -14.57
CA LEU A 145 -28.82 -11.90 -13.24
C LEU A 145 -27.57 -12.77 -13.22
N GLY A 146 -26.46 -12.19 -12.78
CA GLY A 146 -25.15 -12.83 -12.74
C GLY A 146 -24.62 -12.99 -11.31
N VAL A 147 -23.90 -14.08 -11.10
CA VAL A 147 -23.13 -14.37 -9.90
C VAL A 147 -21.74 -14.77 -10.31
N SER A 148 -20.73 -14.21 -9.66
CA SER A 148 -19.33 -14.64 -9.80
C SER A 148 -18.77 -14.98 -8.43
N LEU A 149 -18.13 -16.16 -8.32
CA LEU A 149 -17.53 -16.69 -7.10
C LEU A 149 -16.09 -17.16 -7.40
N ARG A 150 -15.11 -16.66 -6.64
CA ARG A 150 -13.67 -16.98 -6.74
C ARG A 150 -13.19 -17.62 -5.43
N PRO A 151 -13.56 -18.92 -5.18
CA PRO A 151 -13.28 -19.56 -3.90
C PRO A 151 -11.78 -19.72 -3.64
N TRP A 152 -11.00 -19.95 -4.72
CA TRP A 152 -9.55 -20.09 -4.69
C TRP A 152 -8.89 -19.24 -5.77
N ARG A 153 -7.61 -18.95 -5.58
CA ARG A 153 -6.84 -18.11 -6.52
C ARG A 153 -6.65 -18.70 -7.92
N ALA A 154 -6.90 -19.99 -8.07
CA ALA A 154 -6.84 -20.72 -9.33
C ALA A 154 -8.22 -21.08 -9.91
N LEU A 155 -9.33 -20.76 -9.22
CA LEU A 155 -10.68 -21.17 -9.60
C LEU A 155 -11.62 -19.97 -9.59
N SER A 156 -12.33 -19.77 -10.69
CA SER A 156 -13.46 -18.87 -10.80
C SER A 156 -14.71 -19.61 -11.30
N LEU A 157 -15.85 -19.31 -10.70
CA LEU A 157 -17.16 -19.87 -11.04
C LEU A 157 -18.09 -18.72 -11.41
N GLY A 158 -18.91 -18.93 -12.45
CA GLY A 158 -19.93 -17.98 -12.87
C GLY A 158 -21.27 -18.67 -13.04
N VAL A 159 -22.34 -18.03 -12.63
CA VAL A 159 -23.72 -18.47 -12.91
C VAL A 159 -24.51 -17.28 -13.41
N VAL A 160 -25.21 -17.45 -14.52
CA VAL A 160 -26.11 -16.42 -15.07
C VAL A 160 -27.46 -16.99 -15.33
N ALA A 161 -28.50 -16.31 -14.85
CA ALA A 161 -29.88 -16.54 -15.28
C ALA A 161 -30.17 -15.48 -16.35
N THR A 162 -30.36 -15.92 -17.60
CA THR A 162 -30.69 -15.06 -18.73
C THR A 162 -32.21 -15.00 -18.92
N ASP A 163 -32.73 -13.87 -19.42
CA ASP A 163 -34.14 -13.66 -19.75
C ASP A 163 -35.08 -13.88 -18.56
N VAL A 164 -34.68 -13.49 -17.35
CA VAL A 164 -35.38 -13.75 -16.07
C VAL A 164 -36.82 -13.25 -16.11
N ALA A 165 -37.09 -12.12 -16.78
CA ALA A 165 -38.41 -11.53 -16.91
C ALA A 165 -39.34 -12.30 -17.89
N THR A 166 -38.80 -13.27 -18.62
CA THR A 166 -39.53 -14.09 -19.62
C THR A 166 -40.46 -13.25 -20.51
N PRO A 167 -39.91 -12.24 -21.25
CA PRO A 167 -40.76 -11.35 -22.05
C PRO A 167 -41.49 -12.10 -23.15
N LEU A 168 -42.62 -11.57 -23.62
CA LEU A 168 -43.41 -12.19 -24.68
C LEU A 168 -42.89 -11.75 -26.05
N VAL A 169 -42.55 -12.72 -26.90
CA VAL A 169 -42.23 -12.54 -28.31
C VAL A 169 -43.40 -13.03 -29.12
N GLN A 170 -44.15 -12.12 -29.77
CA GLN A 170 -45.35 -12.41 -30.52
C GLN A 170 -46.37 -13.28 -29.74
N GLY A 171 -46.50 -13.07 -28.44
CA GLY A 171 -47.43 -13.77 -27.58
C GLY A 171 -46.90 -15.09 -26.95
N ALA A 172 -45.68 -15.53 -27.31
CA ALA A 172 -45.02 -16.69 -26.69
C ALA A 172 -43.92 -16.19 -25.72
N PRO A 173 -43.78 -16.77 -24.52
CA PRO A 173 -42.77 -16.34 -23.58
C PRO A 173 -41.36 -16.79 -24.06
N LEU A 174 -40.38 -15.86 -24.02
CA LEU A 174 -38.99 -16.19 -24.18
C LEU A 174 -38.53 -17.08 -23.01
N PRO A 175 -37.97 -18.27 -23.27
CA PRO A 175 -37.60 -19.17 -22.19
C PRO A 175 -36.40 -18.66 -21.42
N ARG A 176 -36.44 -18.79 -20.10
CA ARG A 176 -35.29 -18.50 -19.23
C ARG A 176 -34.13 -19.46 -19.50
N GLY A 177 -32.93 -18.94 -19.59
CA GLY A 177 -31.72 -19.73 -19.67
C GLY A 177 -30.93 -19.71 -18.36
N TRP A 178 -30.22 -20.81 -18.10
CA TRP A 178 -29.23 -20.92 -17.01
C TRP A 178 -27.89 -21.24 -17.62
N GLU A 179 -26.90 -20.43 -17.32
CA GLU A 179 -25.52 -20.61 -17.78
C GLU A 179 -24.59 -20.82 -16.58
N PHE A 180 -23.79 -21.86 -16.64
CA PHE A 180 -22.81 -22.24 -15.61
C PHE A 180 -21.42 -22.18 -16.21
N GLY A 181 -20.55 -21.35 -15.65
CA GLY A 181 -19.16 -21.17 -16.08
C GLY A 181 -18.17 -21.65 -15.05
N LEU A 182 -17.10 -22.23 -15.52
CA LEU A 182 -15.92 -22.63 -14.75
C LEU A 182 -14.70 -22.08 -15.45
N ALA A 183 -13.76 -21.49 -14.70
CA ALA A 183 -12.44 -21.12 -15.22
C ALA A 183 -11.37 -21.51 -14.21
N LEU A 184 -10.24 -22.04 -14.75
CA LEU A 184 -9.11 -22.57 -13.99
C LEU A 184 -7.81 -21.95 -14.48
N ARG A 185 -6.92 -21.54 -13.53
CA ARG A 185 -5.52 -21.16 -13.72
C ARG A 185 -4.63 -22.13 -12.94
N PRO A 186 -4.45 -23.38 -13.42
CA PRO A 186 -3.92 -24.46 -12.58
C PRO A 186 -2.43 -24.32 -12.22
N TRP A 187 -1.61 -23.78 -13.11
CA TRP A 187 -0.15 -23.71 -12.94
C TRP A 187 0.40 -22.29 -12.94
N THR A 188 -0.18 -21.43 -13.75
CA THR A 188 0.27 -20.06 -13.99
C THR A 188 -0.94 -19.17 -14.26
N ASP A 189 -0.82 -17.90 -13.98
CA ASP A 189 -1.79 -16.86 -14.35
C ASP A 189 -1.85 -16.59 -15.85
N ARG A 190 -0.84 -17.08 -16.62
CA ARG A 190 -0.75 -16.91 -18.08
C ARG A 190 -1.66 -17.83 -18.86
N VAL A 191 -2.18 -18.89 -18.26
CA VAL A 191 -3.06 -19.85 -18.95
C VAL A 191 -4.35 -20.01 -18.19
N THR A 192 -5.46 -19.69 -18.86
CA THR A 192 -6.82 -19.88 -18.36
C THR A 192 -7.52 -20.95 -19.16
N LEU A 193 -8.05 -21.96 -18.50
CA LEU A 193 -8.91 -23.01 -19.07
C LEU A 193 -10.32 -22.75 -18.59
N GLY A 194 -11.28 -22.65 -19.50
CA GLY A 194 -12.68 -22.40 -19.17
C GLY A 194 -13.62 -23.44 -19.73
N GLY A 195 -14.74 -23.64 -19.05
CA GLY A 195 -15.87 -24.42 -19.49
C GLY A 195 -17.18 -23.70 -19.25
N VAL A 196 -18.16 -23.86 -20.13
CA VAL A 196 -19.50 -23.33 -19.96
C VAL A 196 -20.55 -24.39 -20.32
N ALA A 197 -21.59 -24.43 -19.55
CA ALA A 197 -22.79 -25.22 -19.83
C ALA A 197 -24.00 -24.33 -19.79
N ARG A 198 -24.90 -24.42 -20.79
CA ARG A 198 -26.15 -23.69 -20.85
C ARG A 198 -27.35 -24.65 -20.93
N VAL A 199 -28.36 -24.38 -20.15
CA VAL A 199 -29.65 -25.10 -20.11
C VAL A 199 -30.76 -24.10 -20.27
N VAL A 200 -31.78 -24.40 -21.08
CA VAL A 200 -32.97 -23.55 -21.29
C VAL A 200 -34.19 -24.22 -20.63
N GLU A 201 -34.94 -23.46 -19.84
CA GLU A 201 -36.18 -23.94 -19.24
C GLU A 201 -37.22 -24.18 -20.36
N ARG A 202 -37.94 -25.29 -20.39
CA ARG A 202 -38.95 -25.67 -21.39
C ARG A 202 -38.46 -26.29 -22.70
N GLY A 203 -37.21 -26.71 -22.78
CA GLY A 203 -36.75 -27.51 -23.91
C GLY A 203 -36.40 -28.92 -23.47
N HIS A 204 -36.81 -29.93 -24.23
CA HIS A 204 -36.21 -31.27 -24.16
C HIS A 204 -34.84 -31.29 -24.88
N GLU A 205 -34.29 -30.09 -25.17
CA GLU A 205 -33.04 -29.94 -25.86
C GLU A 205 -31.86 -30.22 -24.91
N ALA A 206 -30.91 -30.97 -25.44
CA ALA A 206 -29.66 -31.23 -24.67
C ALA A 206 -28.90 -29.93 -24.40
N ALA A 207 -28.20 -29.85 -23.25
CA ALA A 207 -27.42 -28.67 -22.88
C ALA A 207 -26.42 -28.25 -23.95
N SER A 208 -26.29 -26.95 -24.17
CA SER A 208 -25.16 -26.39 -24.94
C SER A 208 -23.88 -26.42 -24.06
N LEU A 209 -22.76 -26.81 -24.65
CA LEU A 209 -21.47 -26.87 -23.94
C LEU A 209 -20.45 -26.04 -24.65
N GLY A 210 -19.48 -25.51 -23.92
CA GLY A 210 -18.37 -24.78 -24.51
C GLY A 210 -17.07 -24.96 -23.69
N ALA A 211 -15.96 -24.87 -24.41
CA ALA A 211 -14.62 -24.85 -23.84
C ALA A 211 -13.88 -23.58 -24.26
N ARG A 212 -13.00 -23.08 -23.39
CA ARG A 212 -12.20 -21.88 -23.58
C ARG A 212 -10.75 -22.16 -23.26
N LEU A 213 -9.87 -21.54 -23.98
CA LEU A 213 -8.43 -21.48 -23.71
C LEU A 213 -7.96 -20.05 -23.93
N GLU A 214 -7.33 -19.47 -22.94
CA GLU A 214 -6.62 -18.19 -23.05
C GLU A 214 -5.18 -18.43 -22.62
N ALA A 215 -4.21 -17.93 -23.39
CA ALA A 215 -2.81 -18.07 -23.07
C ALA A 215 -2.07 -16.77 -23.39
N ALA A 216 -1.54 -16.11 -22.36
CA ALA A 216 -0.60 -15.00 -22.51
C ALA A 216 0.79 -15.58 -22.83
N LEU A 217 1.26 -15.35 -24.04
CA LEU A 217 2.56 -15.83 -24.53
C LEU A 217 3.66 -14.84 -24.10
N TRP A 218 4.49 -14.40 -25.01
CA TRP A 218 5.57 -13.44 -24.77
C TRP A 218 5.33 -12.13 -25.53
N GLY A 219 5.83 -11.04 -25.03
CA GLY A 219 5.79 -9.74 -25.71
C GLY A 219 4.41 -9.14 -25.87
N GLY A 220 3.48 -9.44 -24.95
CA GLY A 220 2.09 -8.97 -25.04
C GLY A 220 1.24 -9.75 -26.05
N LEU A 221 1.79 -10.79 -26.69
CA LEU A 221 1.04 -11.68 -27.57
C LEU A 221 0.19 -12.63 -26.74
N GLY A 222 -1.09 -12.74 -27.07
CA GLY A 222 -2.04 -13.68 -26.50
C GLY A 222 -2.63 -14.62 -27.56
N LEU A 223 -3.01 -15.82 -27.13
CA LEU A 223 -3.75 -16.80 -27.90
C LEU A 223 -5.08 -17.05 -27.21
N GLU A 224 -6.17 -16.96 -27.95
CA GLU A 224 -7.51 -17.28 -27.50
C GLU A 224 -8.10 -18.41 -28.35
N GLY A 225 -8.74 -19.38 -27.70
CA GLY A 225 -9.45 -20.48 -28.35
C GLY A 225 -10.82 -20.70 -27.71
N ARG A 226 -11.83 -20.85 -28.52
CA ARG A 226 -13.20 -21.11 -28.08
C ARG A 226 -13.83 -22.20 -28.92
N TRP A 227 -14.45 -23.14 -28.27
CA TRP A 227 -15.30 -24.14 -28.87
C TRP A 227 -16.67 -24.17 -28.20
N ASP A 228 -17.72 -24.05 -28.95
CA ASP A 228 -19.09 -24.17 -28.47
C ASP A 228 -19.86 -25.23 -29.25
N THR A 229 -20.76 -25.94 -28.60
CA THR A 229 -21.69 -26.88 -29.22
C THR A 229 -23.11 -26.58 -28.77
N GLN A 230 -24.01 -26.55 -29.70
CA GLN A 230 -25.43 -26.31 -29.50
C GLN A 230 -26.25 -27.42 -30.12
N PRO A 231 -27.38 -27.83 -29.50
CA PRO A 231 -28.31 -28.76 -30.10
C PRO A 231 -28.91 -28.17 -31.39
N ASP A 232 -29.11 -29.00 -32.45
CA ASP A 232 -29.74 -28.62 -33.69
C ASP A 232 -30.63 -29.82 -34.17
N GLY A 233 -31.82 -29.95 -33.60
CA GLY A 233 -32.69 -31.10 -33.77
C GLY A 233 -32.03 -32.38 -33.22
N ALA A 234 -31.82 -33.38 -34.10
CA ALA A 234 -31.14 -34.63 -33.72
C ALA A 234 -29.62 -34.55 -33.75
N ASP A 235 -29.06 -33.51 -34.34
CA ASP A 235 -27.62 -33.24 -34.50
C ASP A 235 -27.11 -32.18 -33.53
N ARG A 236 -25.83 -31.90 -33.60
CA ARG A 236 -25.17 -30.81 -32.88
C ARG A 236 -24.42 -29.88 -33.84
N ARG A 237 -24.62 -28.59 -33.64
CA ARG A 237 -23.87 -27.56 -34.33
C ARG A 237 -22.63 -27.23 -33.51
N HIS A 238 -21.46 -27.13 -34.16
CA HIS A 238 -20.18 -26.77 -33.53
C HIS A 238 -19.72 -25.42 -34.05
N GLN A 239 -19.05 -24.68 -33.19
CA GLN A 239 -18.48 -23.38 -33.48
C GLN A 239 -17.08 -23.32 -32.91
N PHE A 240 -16.13 -22.91 -33.72
CA PHE A 240 -14.74 -22.72 -33.32
C PHE A 240 -14.33 -21.25 -33.56
N ILE A 241 -13.72 -20.63 -32.56
CA ILE A 241 -13.13 -19.31 -32.68
C ILE A 241 -11.67 -19.43 -32.25
N PHE A 242 -10.75 -18.88 -33.04
CA PHE A 242 -9.34 -18.78 -32.72
C PHE A 242 -8.94 -17.32 -32.84
N GLY A 243 -8.23 -16.77 -31.86
CA GLY A 243 -7.80 -15.40 -31.84
C GLY A 243 -6.33 -15.27 -31.48
N LEU A 244 -5.72 -14.26 -32.07
CA LEU A 244 -4.42 -13.72 -31.64
C LEU A 244 -4.66 -12.32 -31.14
N THR A 245 -4.18 -12.04 -29.93
CA THR A 245 -4.27 -10.71 -29.31
C THR A 245 -2.88 -10.14 -29.12
N GLN A 246 -2.76 -8.83 -29.22
CA GLN A 246 -1.51 -8.11 -29.01
C GLN A 246 -1.74 -6.89 -28.15
N GLN A 247 -1.07 -6.82 -27.01
CA GLN A 247 -0.96 -5.61 -26.19
C GLN A 247 0.01 -4.65 -26.88
N LEU A 248 -0.47 -3.46 -27.29
CA LEU A 248 0.33 -2.49 -28.05
C LEU A 248 1.17 -1.56 -27.18
N GLY A 249 0.88 -1.52 -25.91
CA GLY A 249 1.47 -0.63 -24.90
C GLY A 249 0.41 0.21 -24.20
N GLY A 250 0.66 0.56 -22.95
CA GLY A 250 -0.36 1.20 -22.11
C GLY A 250 -1.65 0.38 -22.05
N PRO A 251 -2.83 1.02 -22.11
CA PRO A 251 -4.11 0.36 -21.91
C PRO A 251 -4.65 -0.39 -23.15
N VAL A 252 -3.99 -0.36 -24.31
CA VAL A 252 -4.57 -0.80 -25.59
C VAL A 252 -4.18 -2.22 -25.96
N ASN A 253 -5.18 -3.08 -26.19
CA ASN A 253 -5.08 -4.44 -26.71
C ASN A 253 -5.85 -4.56 -28.03
N VAL A 254 -5.29 -5.28 -29.00
CA VAL A 254 -5.93 -5.56 -30.31
C VAL A 254 -5.97 -7.07 -30.54
N GLY A 255 -7.14 -7.58 -30.95
CA GLY A 255 -7.37 -8.98 -31.26
C GLY A 255 -7.83 -9.19 -32.70
N LEU A 256 -7.34 -10.23 -33.34
CA LEU A 256 -7.82 -10.72 -34.64
C LEU A 256 -8.28 -12.18 -34.48
N TYR A 257 -9.44 -12.48 -35.01
CA TYR A 257 -10.12 -13.74 -34.80
C TYR A 257 -10.52 -14.39 -36.10
N GLY A 258 -10.32 -15.72 -36.20
CA GLY A 258 -10.92 -16.56 -37.20
C GLY A 258 -12.08 -17.33 -36.60
N TYR A 259 -13.22 -17.33 -37.26
CA TYR A 259 -14.44 -17.96 -36.82
C TYR A 259 -14.87 -19.02 -37.82
N ARG A 260 -15.20 -20.23 -37.36
CA ARG A 260 -15.65 -21.34 -38.20
C ARG A 260 -16.88 -22.02 -37.59
N PRO A 261 -18.07 -21.79 -38.14
CA PRO A 261 -19.24 -22.62 -37.87
C PRO A 261 -19.11 -23.95 -38.60
N ASP A 262 -19.43 -25.06 -37.92
CA ASP A 262 -19.53 -26.39 -38.51
C ASP A 262 -20.98 -26.85 -38.39
N MET A 263 -21.71 -26.84 -39.54
CA MET A 263 -23.13 -27.19 -39.61
C MET A 263 -23.35 -28.44 -40.42
N PRO A 264 -24.16 -29.41 -39.91
CA PRO A 264 -24.47 -30.60 -40.70
C PRO A 264 -25.08 -30.28 -42.09
N GLY A 265 -24.49 -30.82 -43.13
CA GLY A 265 -25.02 -30.67 -44.51
C GLY A 265 -24.68 -29.35 -45.24
N THR A 266 -23.92 -28.44 -44.62
CA THR A 266 -23.48 -27.19 -45.27
C THR A 266 -21.95 -27.12 -45.38
N PRO A 267 -21.35 -26.61 -46.48
CA PRO A 267 -19.93 -26.33 -46.50
C PRO A 267 -19.57 -25.31 -45.46
N SER A 268 -18.61 -25.65 -44.59
CA SER A 268 -18.09 -24.72 -43.56
C SER A 268 -17.34 -23.57 -44.23
N ALA A 269 -17.65 -22.34 -43.87
CA ALA A 269 -16.95 -21.15 -44.31
C ALA A 269 -16.26 -20.48 -43.11
N TRP A 270 -15.15 -19.74 -43.36
CA TRP A 270 -14.47 -18.95 -42.36
C TRP A 270 -15.04 -17.54 -42.32
N GLY A 271 -15.31 -17.03 -41.13
CA GLY A 271 -15.55 -15.63 -40.85
C GLY A 271 -14.32 -15.01 -40.18
N LEU A 272 -14.29 -13.69 -40.12
CA LEU A 272 -13.23 -12.92 -39.49
C LEU A 272 -13.81 -12.00 -38.41
N GLY A 273 -13.04 -11.74 -37.41
CA GLY A 273 -13.37 -10.79 -36.36
C GLY A 273 -12.18 -9.96 -35.92
N ALA A 274 -12.46 -8.80 -35.38
CA ALA A 274 -11.47 -7.92 -34.76
C ALA A 274 -12.00 -7.36 -33.46
N ARG A 275 -11.13 -7.20 -32.50
CA ARG A 275 -11.40 -6.53 -31.19
C ARG A 275 -10.34 -5.48 -30.93
N VAL A 276 -10.78 -4.33 -30.43
CA VAL A 276 -9.90 -3.30 -29.87
C VAL A 276 -10.39 -3.02 -28.46
N ARG A 277 -9.51 -3.17 -27.47
CA ARG A 277 -9.82 -2.90 -26.08
C ARG A 277 -8.88 -1.83 -25.54
N ALA A 278 -9.43 -0.89 -24.77
CA ALA A 278 -8.67 0.06 -23.95
C ALA A 278 -9.11 -0.07 -22.50
N SER A 279 -8.21 -0.54 -21.63
CA SER A 279 -8.54 -0.88 -20.24
C SER A 279 -7.51 -0.34 -19.26
N SER A 280 -7.97 0.07 -18.08
CA SER A 280 -7.08 0.38 -16.95
C SER A 280 -6.37 -0.88 -16.39
N GLN A 281 -6.81 -2.08 -16.79
CA GLN A 281 -6.16 -3.36 -16.46
C GLN A 281 -5.63 -4.02 -17.73
N PRO A 282 -4.36 -3.83 -18.08
CA PRO A 282 -3.76 -4.47 -19.26
C PRO A 282 -3.67 -5.99 -19.09
N GLU A 283 -4.01 -6.75 -20.15
CA GLU A 283 -4.03 -8.23 -20.14
C GLU A 283 -2.65 -8.86 -20.09
N ALA A 284 -1.63 -8.21 -20.65
CA ALA A 284 -0.26 -8.73 -20.70
C ALA A 284 0.76 -7.60 -20.86
N GLU A 285 1.97 -7.80 -20.30
CA GLU A 285 3.07 -6.86 -20.51
C GLU A 285 3.64 -6.99 -21.93
N PRO A 286 3.67 -5.89 -22.73
CA PRO A 286 4.32 -5.93 -24.04
C PRO A 286 5.84 -6.09 -23.87
N ARG A 287 6.43 -7.13 -24.43
CA ARG A 287 7.89 -7.23 -24.52
C ARG A 287 8.38 -6.28 -25.61
N ARG A 288 8.98 -5.18 -25.22
CA ARG A 288 9.45 -4.14 -26.13
C ARG A 288 10.61 -4.65 -26.98
N THR A 289 10.43 -4.64 -28.29
CA THR A 289 11.45 -5.08 -29.27
C THR A 289 12.37 -3.94 -29.74
N HIS A 290 11.98 -2.68 -29.53
CA HIS A 290 12.83 -1.49 -29.73
C HIS A 290 12.62 -0.53 -28.58
N ARG A 291 13.71 -0.27 -27.86
CA ARG A 291 13.67 0.37 -26.57
C ARG A 291 14.12 1.82 -26.66
N THR A 292 13.17 2.72 -26.60
CA THR A 292 13.44 4.01 -25.97
C THR A 292 13.69 3.76 -24.49
N PRO A 293 14.86 4.08 -23.94
CA PRO A 293 15.15 3.92 -22.51
C PRO A 293 14.12 4.67 -21.67
N ARG A 294 13.68 4.08 -20.56
CA ARG A 294 12.71 4.71 -19.65
C ARG A 294 13.40 5.15 -18.38
N VAL A 295 13.24 6.40 -18.06
CA VAL A 295 13.73 7.04 -16.83
C VAL A 295 12.55 7.24 -15.90
N LEU A 296 12.52 6.54 -14.78
CA LEU A 296 11.55 6.77 -13.73
C LEU A 296 11.94 8.01 -12.94
N GLU A 297 11.05 8.97 -12.87
CA GLU A 297 11.20 10.15 -12.04
C GLU A 297 10.66 9.89 -10.64
N VAL A 298 11.54 9.98 -9.64
CA VAL A 298 11.20 9.79 -8.21
C VAL A 298 11.51 11.09 -7.48
N VAL A 299 10.47 11.79 -7.05
CA VAL A 299 10.62 13.05 -6.30
C VAL A 299 10.33 12.77 -4.83
N LEU A 300 11.34 12.95 -3.98
CA LEU A 300 11.19 12.92 -2.52
C LEU A 300 11.13 14.35 -2.00
N GLN A 301 9.97 14.73 -1.47
CA GLN A 301 9.72 16.11 -1.04
C GLN A 301 8.91 16.13 0.26
N GLY A 302 9.26 17.05 1.16
CA GLY A 302 8.53 17.26 2.41
C GLY A 302 8.69 16.10 3.38
N SER A 303 7.76 15.95 4.33
CA SER A 303 7.85 14.95 5.40
C SER A 303 7.75 13.52 4.86
N MET A 304 8.77 12.72 5.12
CA MET A 304 8.81 11.27 4.89
C MET A 304 8.30 10.52 6.13
N ALA A 305 7.12 10.91 6.63
CA ALA A 305 6.55 10.32 7.84
C ALA A 305 6.36 8.81 7.69
N GLU A 306 6.63 8.07 8.77
CA GLU A 306 6.33 6.63 8.86
C GLU A 306 4.83 6.37 8.70
N LEU A 307 4.02 7.19 9.38
CA LEU A 307 2.57 7.18 9.29
C LEU A 307 2.07 8.63 9.27
N ALA A 308 1.36 9.01 8.24
CA ALA A 308 0.77 10.34 8.14
C ALA A 308 -0.59 10.37 8.86
N PRO A 309 -0.93 11.49 9.52
CA PRO A 309 -2.26 11.68 10.08
C PRO A 309 -3.34 11.42 9.03
N GLY A 310 -4.38 10.68 9.39
CA GLY A 310 -5.54 10.46 8.52
C GLY A 310 -6.24 11.77 8.22
N SER A 311 -6.67 12.00 6.97
CA SER A 311 -7.55 13.13 6.68
C SER A 311 -8.98 12.79 7.10
N LEU A 312 -9.80 13.81 7.39
CA LEU A 312 -11.22 13.64 7.75
C LEU A 312 -12.01 12.81 6.73
N PHE A 313 -11.51 12.70 5.50
CA PHE A 313 -12.16 12.03 4.37
C PHE A 313 -11.44 10.76 3.86
N SER A 314 -10.30 10.41 4.45
CA SER A 314 -9.56 9.20 4.09
C SER A 314 -9.39 8.27 5.29
N SER A 315 -10.01 7.10 5.22
CA SER A 315 -9.84 6.05 6.23
C SER A 315 -8.57 5.20 6.01
N THR A 316 -7.87 5.41 4.89
CA THR A 316 -6.63 4.68 4.61
C THR A 316 -5.45 5.49 5.10
N PRO A 317 -4.69 5.00 6.09
CA PRO A 317 -3.50 5.69 6.56
C PRO A 317 -2.48 5.73 5.41
N LYS A 318 -1.83 6.88 5.25
CA LYS A 318 -0.71 7.02 4.32
C LYS A 318 0.58 6.75 5.07
N ALA A 319 1.46 5.97 4.48
CA ALA A 319 2.80 5.72 4.96
C ALA A 319 3.80 6.19 3.87
N PRO A 320 4.10 7.49 3.79
CA PRO A 320 4.88 8.08 2.70
C PRO A 320 6.26 7.44 2.57
N PHE A 321 6.93 7.17 3.68
CA PHE A 321 8.22 6.52 3.67
C PHE A 321 8.16 5.09 3.09
N LEU A 322 7.21 4.27 3.52
CA LEU A 322 6.98 2.93 2.97
C LEU A 322 6.66 2.99 1.47
N GLN A 323 5.87 3.99 1.03
CA GLN A 323 5.55 4.18 -0.39
C GLN A 323 6.81 4.49 -1.22
N ALA A 324 7.73 5.33 -0.70
CA ALA A 324 9.00 5.62 -1.35
C ALA A 324 9.89 4.37 -1.48
N LEU A 325 9.98 3.55 -0.42
CA LEU A 325 10.72 2.28 -0.45
C LEU A 325 10.14 1.29 -1.47
N GLU A 326 8.81 1.13 -1.50
CA GLU A 326 8.13 0.25 -2.46
C GLU A 326 8.24 0.76 -3.90
N LEU A 327 8.25 2.08 -4.11
CA LEU A 327 8.48 2.68 -5.42
C LEU A 327 9.88 2.33 -5.95
N LEU A 328 10.91 2.51 -5.13
CA LEU A 328 12.29 2.15 -5.48
C LEU A 328 12.44 0.63 -5.69
N ARG A 329 11.74 -0.20 -4.89
CA ARG A 329 11.71 -1.64 -5.11
C ARG A 329 11.07 -2.01 -6.46
N ARG A 330 9.97 -1.37 -6.81
CA ARG A 330 9.35 -1.57 -8.15
C ARG A 330 10.30 -1.14 -9.25
N ALA A 331 10.96 0.00 -9.09
CA ALA A 331 11.97 0.46 -10.03
C ALA A 331 13.13 -0.55 -10.18
N GLU A 332 13.56 -1.20 -9.10
CA GLU A 332 14.58 -2.25 -9.10
C GLU A 332 14.15 -3.45 -9.95
N LEU A 333 12.92 -3.92 -9.77
CA LEU A 333 12.42 -5.18 -10.32
C LEU A 333 11.80 -5.04 -11.72
N ASP A 334 11.32 -3.85 -12.09
CA ASP A 334 10.66 -3.64 -13.38
C ASP A 334 11.68 -3.62 -14.53
N PRO A 335 11.65 -4.62 -15.45
CA PRO A 335 12.54 -4.65 -16.61
C PRO A 335 12.25 -3.51 -17.62
N GLY A 336 11.14 -2.82 -17.47
CA GLY A 336 10.77 -1.65 -18.28
C GLY A 336 11.41 -0.35 -17.81
N VAL A 337 12.06 -0.31 -16.66
CA VAL A 337 12.81 0.84 -16.12
C VAL A 337 14.29 0.64 -16.41
N ASP A 338 14.91 1.56 -17.13
CA ASP A 338 16.34 1.54 -17.45
C ASP A 338 17.15 2.47 -16.53
N ALA A 339 16.50 3.53 -16.04
CA ALA A 339 17.11 4.48 -15.11
C ALA A 339 16.11 5.06 -14.11
N VAL A 340 16.65 5.61 -13.02
CA VAL A 340 15.91 6.38 -12.03
C VAL A 340 16.56 7.78 -11.92
N LEU A 341 15.75 8.82 -12.03
CA LEU A 341 16.10 10.18 -11.63
C LEU A 341 15.51 10.42 -10.24
N LEU A 342 16.38 10.47 -9.24
CA LEU A 342 16.01 10.72 -7.85
C LEU A 342 16.17 12.21 -7.53
N ALA A 343 15.06 12.93 -7.44
CA ALA A 343 15.05 14.34 -7.04
C ALA A 343 14.79 14.45 -5.53
N LEU A 344 15.73 15.07 -4.82
CA LEU A 344 15.66 15.32 -3.39
C LEU A 344 15.35 16.80 -3.17
N VAL A 345 14.08 17.12 -2.90
CA VAL A 345 13.57 18.49 -2.78
C VAL A 345 13.16 18.74 -1.33
N ASP A 346 14.12 19.12 -0.49
CA ASP A 346 13.93 19.35 0.95
C ASP A 346 13.18 18.18 1.64
N PRO A 347 13.72 16.95 1.56
CA PRO A 347 13.06 15.78 2.11
C PRO A 347 13.31 15.69 3.63
N GLY A 348 12.23 15.67 4.41
CA GLY A 348 12.27 15.52 5.87
C GLY A 348 12.32 14.04 6.28
N PHE A 349 13.49 13.41 6.23
CA PHE A 349 13.71 12.07 6.78
C PHE A 349 14.84 12.05 7.82
N GLY A 350 14.77 11.06 8.72
CA GLY A 350 15.78 10.88 9.77
C GLY A 350 17.00 10.08 9.30
N TRP A 351 17.89 9.75 10.22
CA TRP A 351 19.17 9.08 9.90
C TRP A 351 19.01 7.61 9.49
N ALA A 352 18.14 6.86 10.18
CA ALA A 352 17.86 5.48 9.81
C ALA A 352 17.08 5.41 8.48
N GLN A 353 16.10 6.29 8.28
CA GLN A 353 15.39 6.40 7.01
C GLN A 353 16.34 6.73 5.85
N ALA A 354 17.32 7.62 6.07
CA ALA A 354 18.34 7.92 5.08
C ALA A 354 19.18 6.69 4.70
N GLN A 355 19.51 5.82 5.67
CA GLN A 355 20.22 4.56 5.41
C GLN A 355 19.36 3.57 4.63
N GLU A 356 18.07 3.43 4.96
CA GLU A 356 17.13 2.60 4.21
C GLU A 356 16.98 3.05 2.75
N LEU A 357 16.78 4.36 2.52
CA LEU A 357 16.71 4.93 1.16
C LEU A 357 18.01 4.69 0.38
N ARG A 358 19.15 4.96 1.02
CA ARG A 358 20.46 4.70 0.42
C ARG A 358 20.60 3.25 -0.02
N ARG A 359 20.22 2.29 0.84
CA ARG A 359 20.23 0.86 0.55
C ARG A 359 19.35 0.51 -0.66
N ARG A 360 18.18 1.14 -0.79
CA ARG A 360 17.30 0.96 -1.96
C ARG A 360 17.91 1.53 -3.23
N VAL A 361 18.53 2.71 -3.18
CA VAL A 361 19.28 3.29 -4.31
C VAL A 361 20.40 2.34 -4.77
N GLU A 362 21.18 1.80 -3.83
CA GLU A 362 22.21 0.82 -4.12
C GLU A 362 21.66 -0.49 -4.70
N ALA A 363 20.47 -0.93 -4.28
CA ALA A 363 19.81 -2.12 -4.83
C ALA A 363 19.38 -1.89 -6.29
N VAL A 364 18.78 -0.74 -6.61
CA VAL A 364 18.43 -0.35 -7.99
C VAL A 364 19.68 -0.35 -8.88
N ARG A 365 20.79 0.19 -8.40
CA ARG A 365 22.09 0.16 -9.13
C ARG A 365 22.63 -1.25 -9.32
N ARG A 366 22.59 -2.08 -8.28
CA ARG A 366 23.01 -3.50 -8.37
C ARG A 366 22.17 -4.32 -9.35
N ALA A 367 20.90 -3.93 -9.56
CA ALA A 367 20.05 -4.49 -10.61
C ALA A 367 20.44 -4.03 -12.04
N GLY A 368 21.53 -3.27 -12.19
CA GLY A 368 22.07 -2.81 -13.47
C GLY A 368 21.42 -1.55 -14.02
N LYS A 369 20.64 -0.84 -13.21
CA LYS A 369 19.95 0.39 -13.61
C LYS A 369 20.77 1.63 -13.28
N VAL A 370 20.68 2.65 -14.14
CA VAL A 370 21.31 3.93 -13.92
C VAL A 370 20.53 4.70 -12.86
N VAL A 371 21.20 5.23 -11.84
CA VAL A 371 20.55 6.13 -10.87
C VAL A 371 21.30 7.44 -10.85
N TYR A 372 20.61 8.53 -11.18
CA TYR A 372 21.08 9.89 -11.04
C TYR A 372 20.30 10.58 -9.92
N ALA A 373 21.03 11.27 -9.04
CA ALA A 373 20.43 12.04 -7.96
C ALA A 373 20.60 13.54 -8.24
N TRP A 374 19.55 14.30 -7.95
CA TRP A 374 19.55 15.75 -8.06
C TRP A 374 19.01 16.42 -6.80
N THR A 375 19.63 17.50 -6.42
CA THR A 375 19.12 18.37 -5.35
C THR A 375 19.48 19.84 -5.67
N ALA A 376 18.52 20.73 -5.48
CA ALA A 376 18.80 22.16 -5.61
C ALA A 376 19.65 22.66 -4.42
N VAL A 377 19.20 22.34 -3.21
CA VAL A 377 19.93 22.59 -1.96
C VAL A 377 19.88 21.30 -1.16
N GLY A 378 21.04 20.66 -0.99
CA GLY A 378 21.13 19.40 -0.26
C GLY A 378 21.68 19.59 1.14
N ASP A 379 20.95 19.17 2.17
CA ASP A 379 21.46 19.03 3.53
C ASP A 379 22.34 17.78 3.67
N THR A 380 22.91 17.55 4.86
CA THR A 380 23.78 16.41 5.14
C THR A 380 23.11 15.06 4.84
N ARG A 381 21.83 14.88 5.19
CA ARG A 381 21.10 13.62 5.00
C ARG A 381 20.68 13.41 3.55
N ALA A 382 20.17 14.46 2.89
CA ALA A 382 19.87 14.40 1.47
C ALA A 382 21.10 14.06 0.64
N TYR A 383 22.25 14.67 0.95
CA TYR A 383 23.51 14.34 0.28
C TYR A 383 23.99 12.92 0.59
N PHE A 384 23.81 12.45 1.82
CA PHE A 384 24.13 11.06 2.20
C PHE A 384 23.36 10.06 1.34
N VAL A 385 22.06 10.29 1.09
CA VAL A 385 21.27 9.47 0.17
C VAL A 385 21.73 9.66 -1.28
N ALA A 386 21.86 10.91 -1.74
CA ALA A 386 22.27 11.24 -3.12
C ALA A 386 23.61 10.61 -3.49
N SER A 387 24.57 10.59 -2.56
CA SER A 387 25.92 10.04 -2.80
C SER A 387 25.92 8.55 -3.17
N ALA A 388 24.85 7.81 -2.89
CA ALA A 388 24.68 6.42 -3.31
C ALA A 388 24.34 6.26 -4.80
N ALA A 389 23.91 7.33 -5.49
CA ALA A 389 23.63 7.32 -6.93
C ALA A 389 24.93 7.15 -7.76
N GLU A 390 24.76 6.82 -9.06
CA GLU A 390 25.90 6.76 -10.00
C GLU A 390 26.51 8.15 -10.22
N LYS A 391 25.63 9.18 -10.33
CA LYS A 391 26.03 10.58 -10.41
C LYS A 391 25.13 11.45 -9.54
N VAL A 392 25.74 12.49 -8.98
CA VAL A 392 25.06 13.51 -8.17
C VAL A 392 25.14 14.85 -8.89
N PHE A 393 24.02 15.54 -8.96
CA PHE A 393 23.86 16.82 -9.62
C PHE A 393 23.26 17.86 -8.66
N THR A 394 23.59 19.13 -8.90
CA THR A 394 22.95 20.25 -8.20
C THR A 394 22.60 21.38 -9.17
N ALA A 395 21.65 22.23 -8.78
CA ALA A 395 21.28 23.39 -9.57
C ALA A 395 22.39 24.46 -9.58
N PRO A 396 22.52 25.30 -10.64
CA PRO A 396 23.50 26.38 -10.69
C PRO A 396 23.37 27.43 -9.59
N SER A 397 22.14 27.67 -9.12
CA SER A 397 21.84 28.57 -7.98
C SER A 397 21.80 27.86 -6.64
N GLY A 398 22.11 26.57 -6.63
CA GLY A 398 22.03 25.72 -5.46
C GLY A 398 23.37 25.55 -4.75
N GLY A 399 23.41 24.51 -3.91
CA GLY A 399 24.61 24.14 -3.16
C GLY A 399 24.35 23.01 -2.17
N LEU A 400 25.37 22.70 -1.39
CA LEU A 400 25.32 21.62 -0.40
C LEU A 400 25.66 22.16 1.00
N LEU A 401 24.81 21.84 1.95
CA LEU A 401 24.95 22.12 3.37
C LEU A 401 25.35 20.83 4.12
N VAL A 402 26.45 20.20 3.69
CA VAL A 402 26.96 18.97 4.32
C VAL A 402 27.79 19.35 5.54
N THR A 403 27.11 19.76 6.61
CA THR A 403 27.68 20.35 7.82
C THR A 403 27.96 19.35 8.95
N GLY A 404 27.77 18.06 8.69
CA GLY A 404 27.98 17.02 9.71
C GLY A 404 26.74 16.76 10.57
N VAL A 405 26.94 16.34 11.82
CA VAL A 405 25.88 15.96 12.78
C VAL A 405 25.95 16.83 14.01
N LYS A 406 24.78 17.19 14.54
CA LYS A 406 24.65 18.03 15.76
C LYS A 406 23.55 17.47 16.64
N ALA A 407 23.78 17.41 17.95
CA ALA A 407 22.73 17.30 18.95
C ALA A 407 22.74 18.56 19.81
N GLU A 408 21.56 19.08 20.13
CA GLU A 408 21.37 20.26 20.98
C GLU A 408 20.37 19.91 22.08
N LEU A 409 20.86 19.89 23.32
CA LEU A 409 20.06 19.50 24.50
C LEU A 409 19.68 20.76 25.26
N THR A 410 18.39 20.88 25.59
CA THR A 410 17.85 21.99 26.35
C THR A 410 17.65 21.61 27.82
N TYR A 411 18.15 22.44 28.75
CA TYR A 411 18.01 22.24 30.17
C TYR A 411 17.17 23.35 30.78
N LEU A 412 16.06 23.01 31.39
CA LEU A 412 15.06 23.93 31.92
C LEU A 412 15.22 24.22 33.44
N ARG A 413 16.11 23.52 34.13
CA ARG A 413 16.32 23.67 35.57
C ARG A 413 16.52 25.13 36.01
N PRO A 414 17.39 25.94 35.36
CA PRO A 414 17.57 27.34 35.75
C PRO A 414 16.31 28.21 35.58
N LEU A 415 15.49 27.90 34.61
CA LEU A 415 14.20 28.56 34.38
C LEU A 415 13.21 28.20 35.48
N LEU A 416 13.10 26.90 35.81
CA LEU A 416 12.19 26.35 36.81
C LEU A 416 12.54 26.90 38.22
N ASP A 417 13.83 27.00 38.56
CA ASP A 417 14.29 27.61 39.79
C ASP A 417 13.85 29.09 39.93
N ARG A 418 13.96 29.88 38.82
CA ARG A 418 13.50 31.27 38.79
C ARG A 418 11.97 31.40 38.97
N LEU A 419 11.21 30.43 38.48
CA LEU A 419 9.77 30.35 38.61
C LEU A 419 9.33 29.78 39.98
N GLY A 420 10.27 29.29 40.80
CA GLY A 420 9.96 28.65 42.07
C GLY A 420 9.28 27.29 41.91
N ALA A 421 9.48 26.63 40.78
CA ALA A 421 9.04 25.27 40.50
C ALA A 421 10.18 24.30 40.71
N GLN A 422 9.98 23.26 41.52
CA GLN A 422 11.01 22.26 41.80
C GLN A 422 10.62 20.91 41.17
N PRO A 423 11.29 20.46 40.08
CA PRO A 423 11.07 19.17 39.47
C PRO A 423 11.65 18.07 40.36
N GLU A 424 10.85 17.07 40.65
CA GLU A 424 11.21 15.90 41.44
C GLU A 424 11.06 14.64 40.57
N PHE A 425 12.15 13.90 40.37
CA PHE A 425 12.15 12.70 39.57
C PHE A 425 12.91 11.57 40.24
N ILE A 426 12.41 10.36 40.06
CA ILE A 426 13.06 9.11 40.49
C ILE A 426 13.30 8.30 39.21
N ALA A 427 14.57 8.10 38.88
CA ALA A 427 14.98 7.28 37.74
C ALA A 427 15.73 6.05 38.22
N VAL A 428 15.57 4.93 37.49
CA VAL A 428 16.34 3.71 37.68
C VAL A 428 17.17 3.42 36.44
N GLY A 429 18.50 3.35 36.64
CA GLY A 429 19.50 3.25 35.60
C GLY A 429 20.40 4.47 35.52
N ALA A 430 21.73 4.26 35.52
CA ALA A 430 22.72 5.33 35.57
C ALA A 430 22.70 6.25 34.36
N TYR A 431 22.22 5.76 33.21
CA TYR A 431 22.12 6.49 31.96
C TYR A 431 20.68 6.94 31.62
N LYS A 432 19.71 6.77 32.56
CA LYS A 432 18.33 7.22 32.32
C LYS A 432 18.21 8.72 32.48
N SER A 433 18.70 9.47 31.51
CA SER A 433 18.89 10.92 31.52
C SER A 433 17.65 11.73 31.12
N ALA A 434 16.52 11.07 30.78
CA ALA A 434 15.30 11.79 30.40
C ALA A 434 14.87 12.90 31.38
N PRO A 435 14.93 12.73 32.72
CA PRO A 435 14.57 13.77 33.66
C PRO A 435 15.59 14.91 33.77
N GLU A 436 16.81 14.75 33.26
CA GLU A 436 17.90 15.73 33.45
C GLU A 436 17.58 17.10 32.85
N MET A 437 16.82 17.13 31.74
CA MET A 437 16.38 18.39 31.16
C MET A 437 15.61 19.30 32.17
N PHE A 438 14.96 18.70 33.15
CA PHE A 438 14.22 19.41 34.21
C PHE A 438 15.03 19.55 35.52
N THR A 439 15.89 18.57 35.81
CA THR A 439 16.52 18.45 37.12
C THR A 439 17.95 19.00 37.18
N HIS A 440 18.60 19.19 36.02
CA HIS A 440 19.99 19.62 35.91
C HIS A 440 20.13 20.86 35.05
N ALA A 441 21.20 21.62 35.23
CA ALA A 441 21.55 22.75 34.40
C ALA A 441 22.42 22.39 33.17
N GLY A 442 22.78 21.10 33.04
CA GLY A 442 23.59 20.53 31.98
C GLY A 442 23.63 19.00 32.13
N PRO A 443 24.21 18.26 31.16
CA PRO A 443 24.22 16.82 31.18
C PRO A 443 25.12 16.28 32.31
N THR A 444 24.69 15.19 32.95
CA THR A 444 25.56 14.36 33.79
C THR A 444 26.64 13.68 32.96
N GLU A 445 27.69 13.15 33.60
CA GLU A 445 28.78 12.45 32.90
C GLU A 445 28.27 11.22 32.11
N PRO A 446 27.39 10.33 32.66
CA PRO A 446 26.82 9.24 31.91
C PRO A 446 25.99 9.72 30.69
N ALA A 447 25.21 10.79 30.83
CA ALA A 447 24.44 11.37 29.72
C ALA A 447 25.37 11.90 28.64
N ARG A 448 26.42 12.63 29.01
CA ARG A 448 27.43 13.16 28.09
C ARG A 448 28.17 12.04 27.33
N GLU A 449 28.55 10.97 28.03
CA GLU A 449 29.19 9.79 27.45
C GLU A 449 28.27 9.15 26.39
N ALA A 450 26.99 8.91 26.73
CA ALA A 450 26.05 8.29 25.83
C ALA A 450 25.77 9.14 24.58
N GLU A 451 25.62 10.46 24.76
CA GLU A 451 25.40 11.40 23.65
C GLU A 451 26.58 11.45 22.68
N ASN A 452 27.81 11.57 23.21
CA ASN A 452 28.98 11.57 22.34
C ASN A 452 29.14 10.25 21.59
N ALA A 453 28.88 9.11 22.25
CA ALA A 453 28.94 7.81 21.59
C ALA A 453 27.92 7.70 20.42
N LEU A 454 26.69 8.23 20.60
CA LEU A 454 25.70 8.28 19.51
C LEU A 454 26.17 9.16 18.36
N LEU A 455 26.66 10.38 18.65
CA LEU A 455 27.15 11.30 17.62
C LEU A 455 28.36 10.73 16.88
N ASP A 456 29.30 10.12 17.59
CA ASP A 456 30.48 9.47 16.99
C ASP A 456 30.06 8.31 16.06
N GLY A 457 29.10 7.49 16.49
CA GLY A 457 28.57 6.39 15.69
C GLY A 457 27.90 6.86 14.42
N ILE A 458 26.98 7.84 14.53
CA ILE A 458 26.27 8.42 13.36
C ILE A 458 27.26 9.11 12.41
N TYR A 459 28.23 9.86 12.94
CA TYR A 459 29.23 10.56 12.15
C TYR A 459 30.16 9.59 11.41
N ALA A 460 30.59 8.51 12.05
CA ALA A 460 31.36 7.47 11.40
C ALA A 460 30.60 6.83 10.22
N GLN A 461 29.32 6.47 10.41
CA GLN A 461 28.47 5.92 9.35
C GLN A 461 28.28 6.90 8.19
N LEU A 462 28.11 8.20 8.47
CA LEU A 462 28.01 9.26 7.46
C LEU A 462 29.28 9.30 6.58
N ILE A 463 30.44 9.40 7.22
CA ILE A 463 31.74 9.50 6.54
C ILE A 463 32.00 8.25 5.70
N ASP A 464 31.89 7.07 6.30
CA ASP A 464 32.16 5.81 5.62
C ASP A 464 31.20 5.56 4.44
N GLY A 465 29.94 5.94 4.61
CA GLY A 465 28.94 5.84 3.55
C GLY A 465 29.28 6.71 2.35
N ILE A 466 29.59 7.99 2.56
CA ILE A 466 29.96 8.92 1.49
C ILE A 466 31.29 8.50 0.85
N ALA A 467 32.30 8.18 1.68
CA ALA A 467 33.61 7.77 1.21
C ALA A 467 33.55 6.58 0.24
N ARG A 468 32.85 5.52 0.63
CA ARG A 468 32.65 4.33 -0.22
C ARG A 468 31.95 4.65 -1.54
N SER A 469 30.90 5.47 -1.52
CA SER A 469 30.13 5.76 -2.72
C SER A 469 30.81 6.73 -3.66
N ARG A 470 31.53 7.70 -3.14
CA ARG A 470 32.28 8.69 -3.93
C ARG A 470 33.69 8.23 -4.29
N GLY A 471 34.13 7.05 -3.82
CA GLY A 471 35.48 6.55 -4.06
C GLY A 471 36.57 7.43 -3.44
N GLN A 472 36.27 8.01 -2.27
CA GLN A 472 37.16 8.93 -1.55
C GLN A 472 37.63 8.31 -0.24
N THR A 473 38.69 8.91 0.36
CA THR A 473 39.08 8.53 1.71
C THR A 473 38.21 9.21 2.78
N PRO A 474 38.11 8.64 3.99
CA PRO A 474 37.40 9.29 5.09
C PRO A 474 37.93 10.71 5.43
N GLU A 475 39.20 10.96 5.25
CA GLU A 475 39.85 12.27 5.50
C GLU A 475 39.34 13.33 4.51
N VAL A 476 39.20 12.96 3.23
CA VAL A 476 38.63 13.86 2.20
C VAL A 476 37.19 14.21 2.53
N VAL A 477 36.39 13.23 2.96
CA VAL A 477 34.99 13.48 3.34
C VAL A 477 34.88 14.38 4.57
N ARG A 478 35.75 14.17 5.59
CA ARG A 478 35.85 15.09 6.73
C ARG A 478 36.18 16.51 6.30
N ALA A 479 37.17 16.66 5.41
CA ALA A 479 37.54 17.98 4.88
C ALA A 479 36.38 18.65 4.13
N TRP A 480 35.54 17.88 3.39
CA TRP A 480 34.34 18.42 2.78
C TRP A 480 33.32 18.92 3.80
N ILE A 481 33.12 18.18 4.89
CA ILE A 481 32.20 18.56 5.96
C ILE A 481 32.70 19.82 6.68
N ASP A 482 34.00 19.87 6.98
CA ASP A 482 34.60 20.99 7.71
C ASP A 482 34.67 22.29 6.87
N ASP A 483 34.69 22.16 5.53
CA ASP A 483 34.74 23.29 4.57
C ASP A 483 33.32 23.74 4.11
N ALA A 484 32.24 23.15 4.65
CA ALA A 484 30.88 23.56 4.33
C ALA A 484 30.57 25.00 4.82
N PRO A 485 29.66 25.72 4.13
CA PRO A 485 28.80 25.32 3.01
C PRO A 485 29.52 25.35 1.64
N HIS A 486 29.05 24.56 0.69
CA HIS A 486 29.54 24.55 -0.68
C HIS A 486 28.50 25.11 -1.64
N ASP A 487 28.83 26.20 -2.35
CA ASP A 487 28.06 26.57 -3.53
C ASP A 487 28.23 25.52 -4.64
N ALA A 488 27.40 25.58 -5.67
CA ALA A 488 27.37 24.58 -6.75
C ALA A 488 28.76 24.40 -7.44
N GLN A 489 29.53 25.48 -7.65
CA GLN A 489 30.83 25.41 -8.33
C GLN A 489 31.91 24.81 -7.41
N ARG A 490 31.90 25.15 -6.13
CA ARG A 490 32.78 24.54 -5.12
C ARG A 490 32.47 23.06 -4.94
N ALA A 491 31.19 22.71 -4.85
CA ALA A 491 30.76 21.32 -4.74
C ALA A 491 31.22 20.48 -5.94
N ARG A 492 31.22 21.05 -7.16
CA ARG A 492 31.74 20.39 -8.35
C ARG A 492 33.29 20.31 -8.31
N ALA A 493 33.95 21.40 -7.97
CA ALA A 493 35.41 21.45 -7.95
C ALA A 493 36.02 20.48 -6.92
N SER A 494 35.37 20.32 -5.77
CA SER A 494 35.76 19.36 -4.71
C SER A 494 35.37 17.92 -4.99
N GLY A 495 34.51 17.66 -5.99
CA GLY A 495 34.02 16.30 -6.31
C GLY A 495 32.84 15.82 -5.49
N LEU A 496 32.17 16.70 -4.75
CA LEU A 496 30.92 16.40 -4.06
C LEU A 496 29.80 16.12 -5.06
N VAL A 497 29.74 16.89 -6.18
CA VAL A 497 28.81 16.64 -7.27
C VAL A 497 29.54 16.40 -8.58
N ASP A 498 28.93 15.65 -9.50
CA ASP A 498 29.50 15.30 -10.79
C ASP A 498 29.27 16.40 -11.82
N ALA A 499 28.15 17.12 -11.75
CA ALA A 499 27.87 18.27 -12.61
C ALA A 499 26.87 19.23 -11.95
N VAL A 500 26.83 20.44 -12.50
CA VAL A 500 25.92 21.52 -12.12
C VAL A 500 25.01 21.75 -13.32
N ILE A 501 23.73 21.41 -13.21
CA ILE A 501 22.73 21.50 -14.28
C ILE A 501 21.36 21.89 -13.72
N GLN A 502 20.53 22.48 -14.59
CA GLN A 502 19.13 22.69 -14.31
C GLN A 502 18.35 21.37 -14.44
N TYR A 503 17.19 21.29 -13.80
CA TYR A 503 16.40 20.06 -13.79
C TYR A 503 15.92 19.63 -15.19
N ASP A 504 15.59 20.59 -16.05
CA ASP A 504 15.14 20.36 -17.44
C ASP A 504 16.28 19.87 -18.37
N GLU A 505 17.54 19.99 -17.97
CA GLU A 505 18.68 19.49 -18.76
C GLU A 505 18.90 17.97 -18.66
N PHE A 506 18.15 17.27 -17.80
CA PHE A 506 18.27 15.82 -17.64
C PHE A 506 17.91 15.01 -18.89
N GLU A 507 17.04 15.54 -19.77
CA GLU A 507 16.79 14.89 -21.06
C GLU A 507 18.09 14.70 -21.84
N GLY A 508 18.91 15.75 -21.91
CA GLY A 508 20.21 15.70 -22.58
C GLY A 508 21.25 14.81 -21.86
N GLU A 509 21.23 14.75 -20.49
CA GLU A 509 22.12 13.87 -19.75
C GLU A 509 21.81 12.39 -20.01
N PHE A 510 20.54 12.01 -20.00
CA PHE A 510 20.16 10.63 -20.29
C PHE A 510 20.32 10.29 -21.78
N GLU A 511 20.12 11.23 -22.70
CA GLU A 511 20.43 11.04 -24.12
C GLU A 511 21.91 10.76 -24.34
N ARG A 512 22.82 11.50 -23.67
CA ARG A 512 24.26 11.21 -23.69
C ARG A 512 24.59 9.83 -23.10
N ARG A 513 23.88 9.44 -22.04
CA ARG A 513 24.10 8.16 -21.34
C ARG A 513 23.69 6.96 -22.18
N PHE A 514 22.56 7.04 -22.90
CA PHE A 514 21.98 5.93 -23.65
C PHE A 514 22.28 5.99 -25.16
N GLY A 515 22.85 7.08 -25.66
CA GLY A 515 23.07 7.29 -27.09
C GLY A 515 21.79 7.52 -27.89
N GLN A 516 20.65 7.70 -27.23
CA GLN A 516 19.36 7.97 -27.82
C GLN A 516 18.44 8.64 -26.79
N ARG A 517 17.38 9.28 -27.28
CA ARG A 517 16.40 9.96 -26.43
C ARG A 517 15.76 8.99 -25.44
N ALA A 518 15.60 9.38 -24.17
CA ALA A 518 14.94 8.63 -23.14
C ALA A 518 13.50 9.13 -22.91
N ALA A 519 12.59 8.25 -22.52
CA ALA A 519 11.24 8.60 -22.11
C ALA A 519 11.17 8.73 -20.60
N PHE A 520 10.78 9.89 -20.09
CA PHE A 520 10.52 10.09 -18.66
C PHE A 520 9.14 9.55 -18.30
N ILE A 521 9.08 8.80 -17.22
CA ILE A 521 7.84 8.18 -16.72
C ILE A 521 7.64 8.55 -15.24
N GLN A 522 6.38 8.79 -14.91
CA GLN A 522 5.97 9.05 -13.53
C GLN A 522 5.69 7.73 -12.78
N PRO A 523 5.66 7.74 -11.44
CA PRO A 523 5.41 6.56 -10.62
C PRO A 523 4.12 5.80 -10.92
N ASP A 524 3.08 6.47 -11.37
CA ASP A 524 1.79 5.90 -11.77
C ASP A 524 1.86 5.10 -13.08
N ALA A 525 2.86 5.41 -13.92
CA ALA A 525 3.15 4.66 -15.14
C ALA A 525 3.93 3.35 -14.89
N LEU A 526 4.39 3.11 -13.66
CA LEU A 526 4.88 1.80 -13.23
C LEU A 526 3.67 0.88 -13.07
N GLU A 527 3.50 0.00 -14.03
CA GLU A 527 2.45 -1.00 -13.96
C GLU A 527 2.61 -1.80 -12.66
N SER A 528 1.56 -1.79 -11.84
CA SER A 528 1.53 -2.75 -10.75
C SER A 528 1.45 -4.11 -11.42
N ARG A 529 2.46 -4.98 -11.24
CA ARG A 529 2.37 -6.39 -11.60
C ARG A 529 1.24 -7.00 -10.79
N THR A 530 0.03 -6.88 -11.30
CA THR A 530 -1.08 -7.63 -10.74
C THR A 530 -0.82 -9.08 -11.08
N SER A 531 -0.62 -9.93 -10.09
CA SER A 531 -0.68 -11.36 -10.35
C SER A 531 -2.03 -11.62 -10.98
N GLY A 532 -2.06 -12.20 -12.17
CA GLY A 532 -3.31 -12.53 -12.86
C GLY A 532 -4.13 -13.63 -12.17
N ARG A 533 -3.79 -14.00 -10.92
CA ARG A 533 -4.53 -14.95 -10.10
C ARG A 533 -5.75 -14.28 -9.48
N TRP A 534 -6.86 -14.99 -9.40
CA TRP A 534 -8.10 -14.49 -8.84
C TRP A 534 -8.11 -14.41 -7.31
N GLY A 535 -9.05 -13.62 -6.77
CA GLY A 535 -9.29 -13.48 -5.33
C GLY A 535 -8.24 -12.65 -4.60
N ALA A 536 -8.45 -12.46 -3.29
CA ALA A 536 -7.61 -11.65 -2.43
C ALA A 536 -6.17 -12.18 -2.38
N ARG A 537 -5.20 -11.27 -2.51
CA ARG A 537 -3.80 -11.59 -2.26
C ARG A 537 -3.58 -11.83 -0.78
N PRO A 538 -2.72 -12.80 -0.40
CA PRO A 538 -2.28 -12.90 0.97
C PRO A 538 -1.61 -11.59 1.39
N GLN A 539 -1.84 -11.17 2.63
CA GLN A 539 -1.37 -9.89 3.12
C GLN A 539 -0.20 -10.05 4.07
N ILE A 540 0.79 -9.18 3.94
CA ILE A 540 1.75 -8.87 4.99
C ILE A 540 1.31 -7.54 5.59
N ALA A 541 1.00 -7.54 6.88
CA ALA A 541 0.60 -6.30 7.54
C ALA A 541 1.83 -5.57 8.08
N VAL A 542 1.84 -4.24 7.94
CA VAL A 542 2.78 -3.35 8.63
C VAL A 542 2.00 -2.61 9.70
N LEU A 543 2.27 -2.97 10.96
CA LEU A 543 1.69 -2.35 12.14
C LEU A 543 2.64 -1.27 12.65
N PHE A 544 2.19 -0.03 12.68
CA PHE A 544 3.00 1.11 13.06
C PHE A 544 2.80 1.48 14.54
N ALA A 545 3.91 1.76 15.22
CA ALA A 545 3.96 2.42 16.53
C ALA A 545 4.84 3.66 16.38
N VAL A 546 4.21 4.84 16.23
CA VAL A 546 4.88 6.10 15.91
C VAL A 546 4.62 7.13 17.00
N GLY A 547 5.68 7.82 17.41
CA GLY A 547 5.63 8.84 18.45
C GLY A 547 5.52 8.27 19.86
N THR A 548 5.14 9.11 20.82
CA THR A 548 5.07 8.73 22.23
C THR A 548 3.98 7.69 22.48
N ILE A 549 4.30 6.66 23.28
CA ILE A 549 3.35 5.63 23.71
C ILE A 549 2.54 6.17 24.89
N THR A 550 1.21 6.18 24.76
CA THR A 550 0.28 6.71 25.76
C THR A 550 -0.82 5.69 26.05
N ASP A 551 -1.45 5.82 27.23
CA ASP A 551 -2.69 5.11 27.50
C ASP A 551 -3.84 5.70 26.66
N GLY A 552 -4.92 4.95 26.45
CA GLY A 552 -6.08 5.38 25.66
C GLY A 552 -5.88 5.32 24.14
N GLU A 553 -6.57 6.20 23.43
CA GLU A 553 -6.55 6.26 21.96
C GLU A 553 -5.37 7.05 21.41
N SER A 554 -4.94 6.72 20.19
CA SER A 554 -3.92 7.48 19.45
C SER A 554 -4.41 8.89 19.14
N VAL A 555 -3.54 9.87 19.31
CA VAL A 555 -3.83 11.29 19.09
C VAL A 555 -2.85 11.88 18.08
N SER A 556 -3.35 12.76 17.21
CA SER A 556 -2.54 13.58 16.33
C SER A 556 -2.55 15.02 16.81
N ASN A 557 -1.39 15.61 17.01
CA ASN A 557 -1.27 17.03 17.33
C ASN A 557 -1.56 17.87 16.06
N PRO A 558 -2.65 18.68 16.04
CA PRO A 558 -3.03 19.41 14.84
C PRO A 558 -2.07 20.55 14.49
N PHE A 559 -1.21 21.00 15.42
CA PHE A 559 -0.27 22.11 15.22
C PHE A 559 1.08 21.64 14.70
N THR A 560 1.58 20.52 15.22
CA THR A 560 2.90 19.99 14.84
C THR A 560 2.83 18.82 13.88
N GLY A 561 1.65 18.19 13.74
CA GLY A 561 1.48 16.96 12.96
C GLY A 561 2.05 15.71 13.64
N SER A 562 2.61 15.85 14.86
CA SER A 562 3.15 14.72 15.60
C SER A 562 2.04 13.74 16.02
N LEU A 563 2.36 12.45 15.96
CA LEU A 563 1.47 11.35 16.34
C LEU A 563 1.87 10.82 17.71
N SER A 564 0.87 10.38 18.50
CA SER A 564 1.10 9.49 19.63
C SER A 564 0.45 8.13 19.36
N THR A 565 1.08 7.07 19.85
CA THR A 565 0.54 5.71 19.76
C THR A 565 -0.21 5.41 21.07
N GLY A 566 -1.55 5.48 21.01
CA GLY A 566 -2.41 5.10 22.11
C GLY A 566 -2.59 3.59 22.20
N ALA A 567 -2.50 3.04 23.42
CA ALA A 567 -2.59 1.61 23.64
C ALA A 567 -3.90 1.00 23.10
N ASP A 568 -5.06 1.66 23.33
CA ASP A 568 -6.36 1.14 22.90
C ASP A 568 -6.44 1.00 21.37
N THR A 569 -6.00 2.02 20.63
CA THR A 569 -5.94 1.99 19.16
C THR A 569 -5.01 0.88 18.67
N PHE A 570 -3.84 0.76 19.26
CA PHE A 570 -2.84 -0.22 18.89
C PHE A 570 -3.31 -1.66 19.18
N LEU A 571 -3.84 -1.92 20.38
CA LEU A 571 -4.36 -3.22 20.78
C LEU A 571 -5.49 -3.69 19.88
N LYS A 572 -6.42 -2.79 19.54
CA LYS A 572 -7.52 -3.07 18.62
C LYS A 572 -6.98 -3.46 17.23
N ALA A 573 -6.00 -2.72 16.72
CA ALA A 573 -5.37 -3.02 15.44
C ALA A 573 -4.62 -4.36 15.46
N ALA A 574 -3.81 -4.62 16.48
CA ALA A 574 -3.05 -5.87 16.61
C ALA A 574 -3.96 -7.10 16.69
N ARG A 575 -5.07 -7.03 17.45
CA ARG A 575 -6.09 -8.09 17.53
C ARG A 575 -6.75 -8.34 16.17
N ALA A 576 -7.16 -7.28 15.49
CA ALA A 576 -7.75 -7.40 14.16
C ALA A 576 -6.80 -8.07 13.15
N LEU A 577 -5.50 -7.74 13.20
CA LEU A 577 -4.49 -8.39 12.37
C LEU A 577 -4.26 -9.85 12.75
N ARG A 578 -4.34 -10.18 14.03
CA ARG A 578 -4.20 -11.55 14.52
C ARG A 578 -5.36 -12.44 14.06
N GLU A 579 -6.59 -11.91 14.07
CA GLU A 579 -7.83 -12.61 13.71
C GLU A 579 -8.09 -12.66 12.20
N ASP A 580 -7.46 -11.80 11.41
CA ASP A 580 -7.64 -11.75 9.95
C ASP A 580 -6.83 -12.86 9.24
N ASP A 581 -7.53 -13.88 8.75
CA ASP A 581 -6.92 -15.00 8.02
C ASP A 581 -6.22 -14.59 6.71
N SER A 582 -6.52 -13.43 6.15
CA SER A 582 -5.83 -12.91 4.96
C SER A 582 -4.42 -12.42 5.29
N VAL A 583 -4.17 -11.99 6.53
CA VAL A 583 -2.86 -11.56 7.03
C VAL A 583 -2.03 -12.78 7.42
N LYS A 584 -0.91 -13.00 6.74
CA LYS A 584 -0.07 -14.19 6.90
C LYS A 584 1.16 -13.95 7.78
N ALA A 585 1.63 -12.72 7.87
CA ALA A 585 2.68 -12.29 8.80
C ALA A 585 2.51 -10.79 9.10
N VAL A 586 3.15 -10.32 10.15
CA VAL A 586 3.10 -8.93 10.59
C VAL A 586 4.53 -8.40 10.72
N VAL A 587 4.76 -7.20 10.21
CA VAL A 587 5.94 -6.38 10.49
C VAL A 587 5.51 -5.27 11.45
N LEU A 588 6.11 -5.22 12.62
CA LEU A 588 5.93 -4.12 13.57
C LEU A 588 6.98 -3.04 13.26
N ARG A 589 6.55 -1.92 12.70
CA ARG A 589 7.41 -0.75 12.50
C ARG A 589 7.30 0.18 13.69
N ILE A 590 8.44 0.46 14.33
CA ILE A 590 8.52 1.29 15.53
C ILE A 590 9.36 2.52 15.23
N ASP A 591 8.76 3.70 15.43
CA ASP A 591 9.47 4.97 15.46
C ASP A 591 8.99 5.77 16.69
N SER A 592 9.49 5.37 17.87
CA SER A 592 8.96 5.81 19.16
C SER A 592 10.07 5.98 20.21
N PRO A 593 10.08 7.10 20.96
CA PRO A 593 10.99 7.28 22.10
C PRO A 593 10.55 6.50 23.35
N GLY A 594 9.40 5.82 23.31
CA GLY A 594 8.75 5.18 24.44
C GLY A 594 7.60 6.00 25.02
N GLY A 595 7.27 5.80 26.30
CA GLY A 595 6.17 6.51 26.98
C GLY A 595 5.68 5.77 28.22
N SER A 596 4.34 5.58 28.34
CA SER A 596 3.71 4.91 29.49
C SER A 596 4.18 3.44 29.63
N VAL A 597 4.53 3.03 30.85
CA VAL A 597 4.90 1.65 31.19
C VAL A 597 3.70 0.73 31.00
N THR A 598 2.52 1.15 31.47
CA THR A 598 1.27 0.36 31.45
C THR A 598 0.83 0.10 30.02
N ALA A 599 0.85 1.13 29.17
CA ALA A 599 0.57 1.03 27.76
C ALA A 599 1.56 0.08 27.04
N SER A 600 2.86 0.25 27.32
CA SER A 600 3.90 -0.59 26.72
C SER A 600 3.78 -2.05 27.10
N ASP A 601 3.46 -2.38 28.36
CA ASP A 601 3.28 -3.78 28.80
C ASP A 601 2.00 -4.39 28.21
N ALA A 602 0.91 -3.63 28.11
CA ALA A 602 -0.31 -4.07 27.45
C ALA A 602 -0.07 -4.39 25.96
N MET A 603 0.63 -3.49 25.25
CA MET A 603 1.01 -3.68 23.85
C MET A 603 1.95 -4.88 23.66
N TRP A 604 2.97 -5.00 24.52
CA TRP A 604 3.86 -6.17 24.56
C TRP A 604 3.08 -7.48 24.72
N ARG A 605 2.07 -7.50 25.60
CA ARG A 605 1.25 -8.70 25.83
C ARG A 605 0.48 -9.12 24.58
N GLU A 606 -0.17 -8.18 23.88
CA GLU A 606 -0.92 -8.48 22.65
C GLU A 606 0.01 -8.91 21.51
N LEU A 607 1.17 -8.27 21.37
CA LEU A 607 2.19 -8.66 20.38
C LEU A 607 2.75 -10.06 20.66
N THR A 608 2.89 -10.44 21.95
CA THR A 608 3.28 -11.81 22.34
C THR A 608 2.22 -12.84 21.94
N LEU A 609 0.93 -12.49 21.99
CA LEU A 609 -0.15 -13.35 21.50
C LEU A 609 -0.12 -13.44 19.99
N LEU A 610 0.01 -12.31 19.30
CA LEU A 610 0.12 -12.25 17.85
C LEU A 610 1.30 -13.08 17.34
N ALA A 611 2.47 -12.97 17.98
CA ALA A 611 3.68 -13.72 17.59
C ALA A 611 3.55 -15.24 17.75
N LYS A 612 2.59 -15.73 18.56
CA LYS A 612 2.28 -17.17 18.65
C LYS A 612 1.47 -17.68 17.46
N ASP A 613 0.61 -16.81 16.92
CA ASP A 613 -0.33 -17.17 15.86
C ASP A 613 0.25 -16.90 14.47
N LYS A 614 1.08 -15.85 14.34
CA LYS A 614 1.64 -15.38 13.05
C LYS A 614 3.09 -14.94 13.20
N PRO A 615 3.95 -15.13 12.17
CA PRO A 615 5.29 -14.55 12.16
C PRO A 615 5.25 -13.04 12.41
N LEU A 616 5.99 -12.58 13.42
CA LEU A 616 6.15 -11.17 13.78
C LEU A 616 7.63 -10.79 13.63
N ILE A 617 7.92 -9.89 12.70
CA ILE A 617 9.23 -9.26 12.51
C ILE A 617 9.16 -7.82 12.99
N VAL A 618 10.19 -7.35 13.68
CA VAL A 618 10.27 -5.94 14.10
C VAL A 618 11.23 -5.19 13.19
N SER A 619 10.82 -3.99 12.76
CA SER A 619 11.66 -3.02 12.07
C SER A 619 11.65 -1.71 12.86
N MET A 620 12.82 -1.31 13.34
CA MET A 620 13.00 -0.04 14.02
C MET A 620 13.24 1.07 13.00
N GLY A 621 12.61 2.23 13.20
CA GLY A 621 12.83 3.46 12.45
C GLY A 621 14.00 4.25 12.97
N ASP A 622 13.87 5.58 13.00
CA ASP A 622 14.91 6.46 13.53
C ASP A 622 15.09 6.27 15.04
N VAL A 623 14.00 6.04 15.76
CA VAL A 623 14.00 5.81 17.21
C VAL A 623 13.13 4.62 17.58
N ALA A 624 13.65 3.69 18.35
CA ALA A 624 12.87 2.62 18.97
C ALA A 624 13.44 2.31 20.36
N ALA A 625 13.16 3.19 21.30
CA ALA A 625 13.84 3.19 22.58
C ALA A 625 12.87 3.09 23.75
N SER A 626 13.35 2.58 24.88
CA SER A 626 12.61 2.47 26.13
C SER A 626 11.29 1.71 25.95
N GLY A 627 10.11 2.33 26.05
CA GLY A 627 8.82 1.71 25.73
C GLY A 627 8.75 1.18 24.29
N GLY A 628 9.40 1.88 23.33
CA GLY A 628 9.54 1.41 21.95
C GLY A 628 10.37 0.12 21.85
N TYR A 629 11.44 -0.01 22.64
CA TYR A 629 12.20 -1.27 22.74
C TYR A 629 11.39 -2.35 23.46
N TYR A 630 10.62 -1.97 24.49
CA TYR A 630 9.75 -2.90 25.24
C TYR A 630 8.77 -3.63 24.34
N ILE A 631 8.12 -2.90 23.40
CA ILE A 631 7.18 -3.50 22.46
C ILE A 631 7.88 -4.24 21.30
N ALA A 632 9.17 -4.01 21.06
CA ALA A 632 9.95 -4.73 20.06
C ALA A 632 10.26 -6.17 20.47
N VAL A 633 10.36 -6.42 21.78
CA VAL A 633 10.87 -7.67 22.37
C VAL A 633 10.13 -8.94 21.91
N PRO A 634 8.78 -8.96 21.65
CA PRO A 634 8.08 -10.15 21.19
C PRO A 634 8.42 -10.59 19.75
N GLY A 635 9.11 -9.77 18.97
CA GLY A 635 9.49 -10.10 17.60
C GLY A 635 10.42 -11.30 17.49
N ALA A 636 10.20 -12.15 16.50
CA ALA A 636 11.07 -13.29 16.22
C ALA A 636 12.49 -12.86 15.83
N GLU A 637 12.57 -11.77 15.07
CA GLU A 637 13.81 -11.06 14.72
C GLU A 637 13.56 -9.54 14.84
N ILE A 638 14.54 -8.81 15.36
CA ILE A 638 14.54 -7.33 15.44
C ILE A 638 15.56 -6.79 14.45
N PHE A 639 15.07 -5.94 13.54
CA PHE A 639 15.85 -5.23 12.52
C PHE A 639 15.98 -3.77 12.91
N ALA A 640 17.18 -3.21 12.77
CA ALA A 640 17.45 -1.79 12.92
C ALA A 640 18.53 -1.36 11.94
N GLU A 641 18.48 -0.13 11.46
CA GLU A 641 19.59 0.47 10.72
C GLU A 641 20.73 0.83 11.69
N ALA A 642 21.94 0.97 11.16
CA ALA A 642 23.11 1.30 12.00
C ALA A 642 22.92 2.59 12.82
N ASN A 643 22.20 3.57 12.25
CA ASN A 643 21.93 4.87 12.88
C ASN A 643 20.61 4.92 13.67
N THR A 644 19.85 3.84 13.75
CA THR A 644 18.70 3.76 14.64
C THR A 644 19.10 4.03 16.08
N ILE A 645 18.34 4.84 16.81
CA ILE A 645 18.56 5.06 18.24
C ILE A 645 17.65 4.10 19.02
N THR A 646 18.24 3.23 19.84
CA THR A 646 17.48 2.20 20.55
C THR A 646 18.01 1.95 21.96
N GLY A 647 17.51 0.93 22.64
CA GLY A 647 17.88 0.61 24.02
C GLY A 647 17.09 1.47 25.01
N SER A 648 17.75 2.31 25.78
CA SER A 648 17.16 3.10 26.87
C SER A 648 16.32 2.25 27.85
N ILE A 649 16.79 1.01 28.16
CA ILE A 649 16.11 0.07 29.04
C ILE A 649 16.24 0.59 30.49
N GLY A 650 15.23 1.31 30.95
CA GLY A 650 15.17 1.98 32.26
C GLY A 650 13.81 2.65 32.42
N VAL A 651 13.47 2.98 33.66
CA VAL A 651 12.19 3.59 34.01
C VAL A 651 12.41 4.84 34.87
N PHE A 652 11.47 5.76 34.85
CA PHE A 652 11.43 6.90 35.74
C PHE A 652 9.99 7.30 36.06
N THR A 653 9.82 8.07 37.13
CA THR A 653 8.57 8.75 37.47
C THR A 653 8.91 10.14 38.04
N GLY A 654 7.97 11.07 37.97
CA GLY A 654 8.22 12.41 38.48
C GLY A 654 6.97 13.26 38.69
N LYS A 655 7.15 14.35 39.39
CA LYS A 655 6.21 15.46 39.52
C LYS A 655 6.98 16.78 39.62
N ALA A 656 6.26 17.90 39.63
CA ALA A 656 6.82 19.18 39.99
C ALA A 656 6.20 19.66 41.30
N ASP A 657 7.01 20.14 42.24
CA ASP A 657 6.54 20.95 43.33
C ASP A 657 6.42 22.41 42.86
N LEU A 658 5.21 22.89 42.76
CA LEU A 658 4.87 24.24 42.30
C LEU A 658 4.57 25.21 43.48
N SER A 659 4.82 24.84 44.75
CA SER A 659 4.52 25.65 45.92
C SER A 659 5.18 27.03 45.88
N GLY A 660 6.41 27.11 45.34
CA GLY A 660 7.14 28.36 45.17
C GLY A 660 6.48 29.25 44.12
N LEU A 661 6.09 28.69 42.98
CA LEU A 661 5.36 29.39 41.91
C LEU A 661 4.01 29.88 42.40
N LEU A 662 3.24 29.04 43.09
CA LEU A 662 1.94 29.38 43.64
C LEU A 662 2.04 30.56 44.64
N ARG A 663 3.05 30.51 45.54
CA ARG A 663 3.32 31.64 46.44
C ARG A 663 3.69 32.92 45.70
N TRP A 664 4.51 32.79 44.64
CA TRP A 664 4.94 33.95 43.87
C TRP A 664 3.77 34.66 43.17
N ILE A 665 2.79 33.91 42.65
CA ILE A 665 1.57 34.44 42.02
C ILE A 665 0.45 34.73 43.03
N GLY A 666 0.67 34.55 44.36
CA GLY A 666 -0.29 34.84 45.39
C GLY A 666 -1.38 33.79 45.62
N VAL A 667 -1.19 32.58 45.16
CA VAL A 667 -2.12 31.45 45.37
C VAL A 667 -1.72 30.69 46.64
N HIS A 668 -2.64 30.49 47.56
CA HIS A 668 -2.51 29.66 48.74
C HIS A 668 -3.31 28.37 48.59
N THR A 669 -2.70 27.26 48.97
CA THR A 669 -3.34 25.94 48.91
C THR A 669 -3.37 25.33 50.29
N GLU A 670 -4.53 24.88 50.74
CA GLU A 670 -4.70 24.11 51.98
C GLU A 670 -5.18 22.70 51.64
N THR A 671 -4.53 21.69 52.20
CA THR A 671 -4.79 20.30 51.84
C THR A 671 -5.35 19.54 53.05
N PHE A 672 -6.46 18.86 52.87
CA PHE A 672 -7.09 18.01 53.86
C PHE A 672 -6.96 16.56 53.41
N VAL A 673 -6.24 15.72 54.15
CA VAL A 673 -5.95 14.35 53.75
C VAL A 673 -6.53 13.30 54.73
N ARG A 674 -6.82 12.13 54.21
CA ARG A 674 -7.09 10.90 54.93
C ARG A 674 -6.31 9.78 54.25
N GLY A 675 -5.37 9.17 54.94
CA GLY A 675 -4.35 8.25 54.47
C GLY A 675 -2.96 8.90 54.46
N ALA A 676 -1.95 8.16 54.88
CA ALA A 676 -0.58 8.66 55.09
C ALA A 676 0.08 9.20 53.79
N ARG A 677 -0.39 8.80 52.62
CA ARG A 677 0.16 9.20 51.31
C ARG A 677 -0.94 9.69 50.38
N ALA A 678 -2.05 10.23 50.92
CA ALA A 678 -3.18 10.65 50.10
C ALA A 678 -2.84 11.83 49.20
N ASP A 679 -1.83 12.63 49.52
CA ASP A 679 -1.31 13.75 48.75
C ASP A 679 0.05 13.49 48.08
N LEU A 680 0.42 12.21 47.87
CA LEU A 680 1.66 11.78 47.24
C LEU A 680 1.92 12.48 45.88
N LEU A 681 0.86 12.67 45.08
CA LEU A 681 0.92 13.27 43.77
C LEU A 681 0.59 14.76 43.72
N THR A 682 0.42 15.41 44.90
CA THR A 682 0.16 16.86 44.96
C THR A 682 1.31 17.64 44.34
N LEU A 683 0.99 18.74 43.67
CA LEU A 683 1.96 19.69 43.13
C LEU A 683 2.27 20.86 44.11
N SER A 684 1.69 20.85 45.32
CA SER A 684 1.80 21.94 46.29
C SER A 684 2.88 21.69 47.38
N ARG A 685 3.58 20.57 47.34
CA ARG A 685 4.71 20.23 48.20
C ARG A 685 5.65 19.21 47.54
N SER A 686 6.87 19.19 48.03
CA SER A 686 7.86 18.14 47.71
C SER A 686 7.48 16.79 48.33
N TRP A 687 8.04 15.71 47.77
CA TRP A 687 7.97 14.39 48.38
C TRP A 687 8.74 14.32 49.70
N THR A 688 8.24 13.55 50.64
CA THR A 688 9.00 13.14 51.84
C THR A 688 9.98 12.02 51.49
N ASP A 689 11.00 11.81 52.33
CA ASP A 689 11.99 10.72 52.17
C ASP A 689 11.34 9.33 52.11
N ASP A 690 10.28 9.11 52.92
CA ASP A 690 9.49 7.89 52.91
C ASP A 690 8.72 7.67 51.58
N GLU A 691 8.18 8.73 51.04
CA GLU A 691 7.52 8.69 49.70
C GLU A 691 8.52 8.41 48.58
N VAL A 692 9.70 9.06 48.64
CA VAL A 692 10.78 8.80 47.67
C VAL A 692 11.24 7.34 47.74
N ALA A 693 11.42 6.78 48.97
CA ALA A 693 11.82 5.39 49.14
C ALA A 693 10.78 4.41 48.57
N ALA A 694 9.50 4.67 48.80
CA ALA A 694 8.41 3.83 48.32
C ALA A 694 8.27 3.90 46.80
N LEU A 695 8.38 5.08 46.20
CA LEU A 695 8.36 5.26 44.74
C LEU A 695 9.57 4.61 44.10
N ARG A 696 10.77 4.74 44.69
CA ARG A 696 11.98 4.08 44.21
C ARG A 696 11.83 2.57 44.15
N ALA A 697 11.35 1.95 45.23
CA ALA A 697 11.09 0.51 45.25
C ALA A 697 10.10 0.06 44.16
N SER A 698 9.08 0.87 43.91
CA SER A 698 8.13 0.64 42.81
C SER A 698 8.82 0.72 41.43
N MET A 699 9.68 1.72 41.23
CA MET A 699 10.43 1.86 39.95
C MET A 699 11.42 0.74 39.74
N GLU A 700 12.10 0.28 40.80
CA GLU A 700 13.01 -0.87 40.74
C GLU A 700 12.28 -2.17 40.37
N ALA A 701 11.06 -2.36 40.89
CA ALA A 701 10.23 -3.51 40.50
C ALA A 701 9.84 -3.46 39.00
N LEU A 702 9.44 -2.28 38.49
CA LEU A 702 9.11 -2.11 37.09
C LEU A 702 10.34 -2.26 36.18
N TYR A 703 11.50 -1.78 36.60
CA TYR A 703 12.74 -2.00 35.87
C TYR A 703 13.08 -3.49 35.83
N GLY A 704 12.92 -4.19 36.95
CA GLY A 704 13.07 -5.65 37.04
C GLY A 704 12.15 -6.37 36.02
N LEU A 705 10.90 -5.99 35.97
CA LEU A 705 9.93 -6.53 34.98
C LEU A 705 10.41 -6.29 33.54
N PHE A 706 10.89 -5.10 33.22
CA PHE A 706 11.40 -4.81 31.86
C PHE A 706 12.55 -5.75 31.50
N LEU A 707 13.53 -5.88 32.38
CA LEU A 707 14.67 -6.82 32.18
C LEU A 707 14.19 -8.26 31.99
N ASP A 708 13.18 -8.71 32.75
CA ASP A 708 12.60 -10.05 32.62
C ASP A 708 11.95 -10.26 31.25
N ARG A 709 11.20 -9.26 30.73
CA ARG A 709 10.62 -9.32 29.40
C ARG A 709 11.69 -9.47 28.30
N VAL A 710 12.76 -8.68 28.41
CA VAL A 710 13.88 -8.76 27.46
C VAL A 710 14.57 -10.13 27.54
N THR A 711 14.93 -10.58 28.74
CA THR A 711 15.62 -11.87 28.93
C THR A 711 14.80 -13.06 28.43
N ALA A 712 13.47 -13.05 28.66
CA ALA A 712 12.58 -14.09 28.19
C ALA A 712 12.55 -14.22 26.66
N SER A 713 12.69 -13.13 25.95
CA SER A 713 12.65 -13.08 24.48
C SER A 713 14.03 -13.15 23.83
N ARG A 714 15.09 -12.86 24.59
CA ARG A 714 16.50 -12.85 24.15
C ARG A 714 17.32 -13.88 24.93
N PRO A 715 17.13 -15.19 24.69
CA PRO A 715 17.79 -16.24 25.47
C PRO A 715 19.32 -16.24 25.35
N ARG A 716 19.85 -15.61 24.31
CA ARG A 716 21.30 -15.42 24.09
C ARG A 716 21.88 -14.27 24.91
N LEU A 717 21.04 -13.44 25.56
CA LEU A 717 21.44 -12.31 26.38
C LEU A 717 21.07 -12.57 27.85
N PRO A 718 21.98 -13.20 28.65
CA PRO A 718 21.74 -13.47 30.07
C PRO A 718 21.47 -12.19 30.86
N ARG A 719 20.67 -12.27 31.92
CA ARG A 719 20.29 -11.13 32.76
C ARG A 719 21.48 -10.28 33.22
N ALA A 720 22.58 -10.89 33.66
CA ALA A 720 23.76 -10.17 34.10
C ALA A 720 24.46 -9.37 32.96
N THR A 721 24.46 -9.90 31.73
CA THR A 721 24.98 -9.19 30.56
C THR A 721 24.01 -8.10 30.13
N LEU A 722 22.70 -8.37 30.17
CA LEU A 722 21.69 -7.37 29.87
C LEU A 722 21.77 -6.16 30.80
N GLU A 723 21.99 -6.36 32.09
CA GLU A 723 22.13 -5.27 33.07
C GLU A 723 23.31 -4.34 32.77
N GLN A 724 24.39 -4.84 32.15
CA GLN A 724 25.54 -4.01 31.75
C GLN A 724 25.22 -3.08 30.55
N VAL A 725 24.34 -3.51 29.64
CA VAL A 725 23.97 -2.75 28.46
C VAL A 725 22.63 -2.03 28.59
N ALA A 726 21.90 -2.29 29.67
CA ALA A 726 20.65 -1.61 30.01
C ALA A 726 20.93 -0.27 30.73
N GLN A 727 20.53 -0.13 31.98
CA GLN A 727 20.76 1.04 32.83
C GLN A 727 20.25 2.37 32.23
N GLY A 728 19.27 2.31 31.34
CA GLY A 728 18.75 3.47 30.62
C GLY A 728 19.65 3.96 29.48
N ARG A 729 20.77 3.30 29.18
CA ARG A 729 21.71 3.69 28.12
C ARG A 729 21.08 3.57 26.75
N VAL A 730 21.29 4.57 25.92
CA VAL A 730 20.93 4.60 24.50
C VAL A 730 22.09 4.08 23.67
N TRP A 731 21.75 3.43 22.55
CA TRP A 731 22.69 2.81 21.64
C TRP A 731 22.35 3.16 20.19
N THR A 732 23.33 3.23 19.34
CA THR A 732 23.10 3.13 17.89
C THR A 732 22.63 1.72 17.55
N GLY A 733 21.95 1.53 16.42
CA GLY A 733 21.55 0.19 15.97
C GLY A 733 22.75 -0.73 15.75
N ALA A 734 23.88 -0.19 15.30
CA ALA A 734 25.13 -0.93 15.18
C ALA A 734 25.64 -1.45 16.53
N ASP A 735 25.69 -0.59 17.55
CA ASP A 735 26.11 -0.98 18.91
C ASP A 735 25.09 -1.93 19.54
N ALA A 736 23.80 -1.65 19.38
CA ALA A 736 22.72 -2.50 19.88
C ALA A 736 22.80 -3.93 19.30
N ARG A 737 23.18 -4.05 18.02
CA ARG A 737 23.46 -5.35 17.39
C ARG A 737 24.69 -6.01 18.01
N ALA A 738 25.76 -5.29 18.22
CA ALA A 738 26.98 -5.81 18.86
C ALA A 738 26.69 -6.32 20.28
N HIS A 739 25.76 -5.69 21.00
CA HIS A 739 25.32 -6.08 22.33
C HIS A 739 24.20 -7.13 22.34
N GLY A 740 23.72 -7.59 21.19
CA GLY A 740 22.65 -8.61 21.11
C GLY A 740 21.24 -8.10 21.38
N LEU A 741 21.02 -6.78 21.42
CA LEU A 741 19.71 -6.15 21.55
C LEU A 741 18.95 -6.13 20.21
N VAL A 742 19.66 -6.16 19.08
CA VAL A 742 19.16 -6.19 17.71
C VAL A 742 19.75 -7.42 17.00
N ASP A 743 18.99 -8.08 16.13
CA ASP A 743 19.40 -9.29 15.41
C ASP A 743 20.10 -8.98 14.08
N ARG A 744 19.58 -7.98 13.35
CA ARG A 744 20.08 -7.62 12.01
C ARG A 744 20.15 -6.12 11.81
N GLU A 745 21.19 -5.69 11.12
CA GLU A 745 21.29 -4.36 10.55
C GLU A 745 20.55 -4.37 9.22
N ALA A 746 19.30 -3.91 9.23
CA ALA A 746 18.39 -3.91 8.08
C ALA A 746 17.17 -3.02 8.36
N GLY A 747 16.49 -2.59 7.28
CA GLY A 747 15.35 -1.69 7.34
C GLY A 747 13.98 -2.37 7.17
N LEU A 748 12.96 -1.54 6.90
CA LEU A 748 11.58 -1.96 6.76
C LEU A 748 11.37 -2.88 5.55
N ALA A 749 12.02 -2.59 4.44
CA ALA A 749 11.86 -3.39 3.23
C ALA A 749 12.38 -4.82 3.42
N GLU A 750 13.54 -4.98 4.05
CA GLU A 750 14.11 -6.30 4.40
C GLU A 750 13.27 -7.04 5.45
N ALA A 751 12.66 -6.30 6.39
CA ALA A 751 11.73 -6.88 7.36
C ALA A 751 10.47 -7.43 6.67
N ILE A 752 9.93 -6.73 5.67
CA ILE A 752 8.79 -7.21 4.86
C ILE A 752 9.20 -8.44 4.05
N GLU A 753 10.39 -8.44 3.43
CA GLU A 753 10.93 -9.60 2.72
C GLU A 753 11.03 -10.81 3.66
N ARG A 754 11.58 -10.60 4.85
CA ARG A 754 11.72 -11.66 5.86
C ARG A 754 10.39 -12.21 6.36
N ALA A 755 9.42 -11.33 6.61
CA ALA A 755 8.06 -11.72 6.97
C ALA A 755 7.39 -12.55 5.86
N THR A 756 7.62 -12.18 4.60
CA THR A 756 7.12 -12.90 3.43
C THR A 756 7.75 -14.30 3.31
N GLU A 757 9.06 -14.41 3.53
CA GLU A 757 9.76 -15.70 3.58
C GLU A 757 9.22 -16.63 4.66
N LEU A 758 9.07 -16.12 5.89
CA LEU A 758 8.54 -16.89 7.02
C LEU A 758 7.10 -17.35 6.77
N ALA A 759 6.31 -16.53 6.07
CA ALA A 759 4.97 -16.87 5.63
C ALA A 759 4.96 -17.83 4.42
N ARG A 760 6.12 -18.14 3.81
CA ARG A 760 6.30 -18.96 2.61
C ARG A 760 5.50 -18.44 1.40
N LEU A 761 5.51 -17.13 1.22
CA LEU A 761 4.81 -16.43 0.16
C LEU A 761 5.81 -15.89 -0.87
N ASP A 762 5.30 -15.62 -2.08
CA ASP A 762 6.03 -14.88 -3.09
C ASP A 762 5.86 -13.38 -2.83
N ARG A 763 6.96 -12.63 -2.78
CA ARG A 763 6.97 -11.18 -2.51
C ARG A 763 6.21 -10.37 -3.58
N ASP A 764 6.14 -10.85 -4.81
CA ASP A 764 5.42 -10.19 -5.90
C ASP A 764 3.90 -10.53 -5.88
N ASP A 765 3.50 -11.53 -5.08
CA ASP A 765 2.12 -12.00 -4.99
C ASP A 765 1.42 -11.66 -3.65
N ILE A 766 1.97 -10.74 -2.88
CA ILE A 766 1.37 -10.24 -1.65
C ILE A 766 0.78 -8.84 -1.82
N ALA A 767 -0.10 -8.48 -0.90
CA ALA A 767 -0.51 -7.10 -0.66
C ALA A 767 0.05 -6.62 0.69
N ILE A 768 0.46 -5.37 0.78
CA ILE A 768 0.87 -4.75 2.05
C ILE A 768 -0.35 -4.08 2.66
N LYS A 769 -0.66 -4.45 3.91
CA LYS A 769 -1.73 -3.84 4.70
C LYS A 769 -1.12 -2.92 5.75
N VAL A 770 -1.49 -1.65 5.73
CA VAL A 770 -1.05 -0.66 6.74
C VAL A 770 -2.03 -0.64 7.92
N ALA A 771 -1.53 -0.67 9.14
CA ALA A 771 -2.30 -0.58 10.39
C ALA A 771 -1.54 0.31 11.41
N PRO A 772 -2.25 0.99 12.33
CA PRO A 772 -3.70 1.04 12.49
C PRO A 772 -4.38 1.78 11.33
N THR A 773 -5.60 1.39 10.99
CA THR A 773 -6.44 2.15 10.06
C THR A 773 -7.04 3.33 10.79
N GLY A 774 -6.97 4.53 10.20
CA GLY A 774 -7.52 5.75 10.81
C GLY A 774 -9.04 5.65 11.04
N SER A 775 -9.54 6.27 12.10
CA SER A 775 -10.96 6.44 12.38
C SER A 775 -11.54 7.59 11.54
N GLY A 776 -11.45 7.50 10.20
CA GLY A 776 -12.17 8.40 9.31
C GLY A 776 -13.65 8.00 9.23
N LEU A 777 -14.53 8.89 8.77
CA LEU A 777 -15.92 8.60 8.42
C LEU A 777 -15.95 7.45 7.36
N SER A 778 -15.81 6.22 7.83
CA SER A 778 -15.61 5.00 7.03
C SER A 778 -16.86 4.51 6.28
N ALA A 779 -17.92 5.32 6.25
CA ALA A 779 -19.21 4.97 5.69
C ALA A 779 -19.47 5.53 4.27
N LEU A 780 -18.56 6.32 3.69
CA LEU A 780 -18.77 6.84 2.34
C LEU A 780 -17.99 5.98 1.30
N PRO A 781 -18.63 5.63 0.19
CA PRO A 781 -18.01 4.85 -0.89
C PRO A 781 -16.81 5.63 -1.48
N ARG A 782 -15.72 4.91 -1.77
CA ARG A 782 -14.49 5.48 -2.31
C ARG A 782 -14.60 5.63 -3.82
N SER A 783 -14.56 6.87 -4.31
CA SER A 783 -14.33 7.16 -5.73
C SER A 783 -12.91 7.70 -5.91
N PRO A 784 -12.11 7.17 -6.85
CA PRO A 784 -10.79 7.72 -7.17
C PRO A 784 -10.85 9.19 -7.59
N VAL A 785 -11.94 9.62 -8.22
CA VAL A 785 -12.17 11.01 -8.62
C VAL A 785 -12.46 11.90 -7.41
N LEU A 786 -13.27 11.41 -6.46
CA LEU A 786 -13.61 12.17 -5.24
C LEU A 786 -12.40 12.27 -4.30
N SER A 787 -11.58 11.22 -4.20
CA SER A 787 -10.37 11.25 -3.38
C SER A 787 -9.35 12.25 -3.90
N ARG A 788 -9.15 12.36 -5.21
CA ARG A 788 -8.27 13.39 -5.83
C ARG A 788 -8.79 14.82 -5.64
N LEU A 789 -10.10 15.02 -5.71
CA LEU A 789 -10.70 16.33 -5.48
C LEU A 789 -10.56 16.77 -4.01
N VAL A 790 -10.74 15.83 -3.09
CA VAL A 790 -10.59 16.06 -1.65
C VAL A 790 -9.12 16.27 -1.27
N GLU A 791 -8.20 15.53 -1.88
CA GLU A 791 -6.75 15.68 -1.70
C GLU A 791 -6.27 17.07 -2.15
N ALA A 792 -6.78 17.58 -3.27
CA ALA A 792 -6.50 18.93 -3.76
C ALA A 792 -7.04 20.04 -2.81
N LEU A 793 -8.13 19.77 -2.09
CA LEU A 793 -8.72 20.71 -1.14
C LEU A 793 -8.08 20.67 0.26
N SER A 794 -7.43 19.55 0.65
CA SER A 794 -6.86 19.36 1.98
C SER A 794 -5.38 19.74 2.12
N GLN A 795 -4.65 19.99 1.04
CA GLN A 795 -3.21 20.26 1.05
C GLN A 795 -2.80 21.69 1.47
N GLY A 796 -3.67 22.51 1.93
CA GLY A 796 -3.28 23.87 2.30
C GLY A 796 -3.94 24.38 3.56
N GLN A 797 -3.24 24.45 4.68
CA GLN A 797 -3.22 25.58 5.62
C GLN A 797 -2.75 25.30 7.06
N ALA A 798 -2.73 24.07 7.59
CA ALA A 798 -2.41 23.88 9.01
C ALA A 798 -0.90 23.73 9.32
N SER A 799 -0.09 23.22 8.38
CA SER A 799 1.34 22.95 8.61
C SER A 799 2.25 24.18 8.42
N ALA A 800 1.79 25.19 7.70
CA ALA A 800 2.60 26.37 7.38
C ALA A 800 2.94 27.23 8.61
N LEU A 801 2.09 27.25 9.65
CA LEU A 801 2.35 28.03 10.88
C LEU A 801 3.40 27.35 11.78
N ALA A 802 3.41 26.04 11.84
CA ALA A 802 4.33 25.29 12.69
C ALA A 802 5.79 25.30 12.15
N THR A 803 5.96 25.40 10.83
CA THR A 803 7.29 25.45 10.20
C THR A 803 8.06 26.74 10.50
N HIS A 804 7.37 27.82 10.90
CA HIS A 804 7.98 29.10 11.22
C HIS A 804 8.31 29.30 12.71
N LEU A 805 7.94 28.34 13.58
CA LEU A 805 8.31 28.40 14.98
C LEU A 805 9.78 28.00 15.18
N PRO A 806 10.54 28.72 16.04
CA PRO A 806 11.87 28.28 16.42
C PRO A 806 11.90 26.86 16.97
N ALA A 807 12.95 26.09 16.64
CA ALA A 807 13.07 24.69 17.04
C ALA A 807 12.80 24.41 18.53
N PRO A 808 13.27 25.25 19.49
CA PRO A 808 12.95 25.04 20.90
C PRO A 808 11.48 25.15 21.24
N LEU A 809 10.75 26.06 20.59
CA LEU A 809 9.31 26.21 20.81
C LEU A 809 8.52 25.07 20.18
N ARG A 810 8.95 24.55 19.04
CA ARG A 810 8.37 23.34 18.44
C ARG A 810 8.55 22.13 19.37
N GLN A 811 9.76 21.92 19.88
CA GLN A 811 10.05 20.83 20.84
C GLN A 811 9.22 20.94 22.11
N MET A 812 8.95 22.15 22.62
CA MET A 812 8.07 22.33 23.77
C MET A 812 6.60 22.01 23.46
N LEU A 813 6.13 22.27 22.24
CA LEU A 813 4.78 21.92 21.81
C LEU A 813 4.62 20.41 21.52
N ASP A 814 5.71 19.74 21.17
CA ASP A 814 5.76 18.30 20.95
C ASP A 814 5.98 17.50 22.25
N LEU A 815 6.40 18.16 23.32
CA LEU A 815 6.43 17.51 24.63
C LEU A 815 5.00 17.13 25.04
N PRO A 816 4.71 15.84 25.25
CA PRO A 816 3.35 15.39 25.60
C PRO A 816 2.99 15.72 27.06
N LEU A 817 3.32 16.93 27.53
CA LEU A 817 3.07 17.37 28.92
C LEU A 817 1.59 17.25 29.32
N ALA A 818 0.69 17.36 28.33
CA ALA A 818 -0.75 17.19 28.57
C ALA A 818 -1.17 15.73 28.82
N HIS A 819 -0.31 14.76 28.50
CA HIS A 819 -0.60 13.32 28.61
C HIS A 819 0.06 12.68 29.83
N PHE A 820 0.95 13.39 30.52
CA PHE A 820 1.61 12.87 31.73
C PHE A 820 0.76 13.19 32.97
N GLN A 821 0.32 12.14 33.64
CA GLN A 821 -0.24 12.29 34.98
C GLN A 821 0.92 12.30 35.99
N ALA A 822 0.79 13.15 37.02
CA ALA A 822 1.77 13.20 38.11
C ALA A 822 1.91 11.80 38.72
N GLY A 823 3.16 11.32 38.84
CA GLY A 823 3.45 10.00 39.40
C GLY A 823 3.32 8.83 38.42
N GLU A 824 2.92 9.04 37.18
CA GLU A 824 2.87 7.98 36.17
C GLU A 824 4.28 7.45 35.89
N PRO A 825 4.50 6.09 35.94
CA PRO A 825 5.76 5.50 35.54
C PRO A 825 5.98 5.62 34.02
N LEU A 826 7.15 6.13 33.65
CA LEU A 826 7.48 6.41 32.27
C LEU A 826 8.73 5.62 31.81
N VAL A 827 8.65 5.10 30.59
CA VAL A 827 9.75 4.57 29.82
C VAL A 827 9.90 5.42 28.56
N MET A 828 10.76 6.43 28.62
CA MET A 828 10.90 7.43 27.58
C MET A 828 12.36 7.83 27.36
N LEU A 829 12.71 8.24 26.15
CA LEU A 829 13.99 8.88 25.83
C LEU A 829 14.03 10.33 26.29
N PRO A 830 15.20 10.86 26.61
CA PRO A 830 15.35 12.23 27.10
C PRO A 830 15.16 13.33 26.06
N PHE A 831 15.23 12.98 24.76
CA PHE A 831 15.23 13.98 23.69
C PHE A 831 14.74 13.39 22.36
N VAL A 832 14.29 14.30 21.50
CA VAL A 832 14.00 14.02 20.10
C VAL A 832 15.12 14.69 19.30
N PHE A 833 15.81 13.92 18.47
CA PHE A 833 16.74 14.52 17.50
C PHE A 833 15.93 15.36 16.52
N SER A 834 16.14 16.69 16.56
CA SER A 834 15.60 17.57 15.53
C SER A 834 16.37 17.35 14.23
N PRO A 835 15.69 17.32 13.08
CA PRO A 835 16.32 17.29 11.79
C PRO A 835 17.22 18.49 11.54
#